data_ff4826d17ca9765161004d53d77bfa6b
#
_entry.id   ff4826d17ca9765161004d53d77bfa6b
#
_cell.length_a   1.000
_cell.length_b   1.000
_cell.length_c   1.000
_cell.angle_alpha   90.00
_cell.angle_beta   90.00
_cell.angle_gamma   90.00
#
_symmetry.space_group_name_H-M   'P 1'
#
loop_
_entity.id
_entity.type
_entity.pdbx_description
1 polymer ?
#
loop_
_entity_poly.entity_id
_entity_poly.type
_entity_poly.pdbx_seq_one_letter_code
_entity_poly.pdbx_strand_id
1 'polypeptide(L)'
;ITATATSGSGEGGFLGVDIASTNAADILGGKIKKTEAIINIDGDLTADNISVAANAENSFEKDSLTEVGGLVGKVTELGGGLIPFGELVTDNVKIGYAKLASNAEVNIGSGANLTATGNDTLAEANDDGLREGGALNISAISKLSAEVGAEVEGVEGAGQGKAAGSVTPAGGRTKTNSLSKVMPGAGVSVVETDNNASVTVAGKLNSNGDANVSAHALSEVEAEAGVATIDSTAGSQYVNAAVVVAKIDNTSRVVLNGATQVTGELNALAAAKNEVTTTATAETTKDSLVSTAINVTDAVSTADLTVGGNVTAGKMNIAADNTISNEIQAATQVGKSRFQTKSQMSGGTLNAILGTTSNRGKSAKVDKIGQYFSAGAAINIVDEANSAKVTVQKGAQLTATDSGVDDEGNAVATINISANNTIEDSFMSATSVVNNYATKRGTTSSGGTPSTGTGTQTAALASVGFLQADMDNSAQVVIEGSGDQGTGAPVIKGANVNINANSAFEYDRLGSMIDSLQKDYGDIVEKYQEVPGLLTAWTDALAKSGQYLSNPSVDGAMDVAEAFQNAVDSISVKYADTAMGVPEDLQTLMDDLLAFADVSNYTNFYTAASTAGGSVLGTTSGKEQAQVSLAGSININSIKNNAQVIVGKGADIEASVADGGSVTKGKLDISAAAKQHDVALNGKTKYFIPTISNTGGGATAIGGSVGVHDADVNSLVVVGEGASLVGSDVKLAAENDLQHTAITFGGGKAANQGITGMFAYMEGESNSIISVDDEASINAANKLALNANNDTTISNIIFDRTSAGNTAVGASIGVVDYKVNNIAAIVDNDSDAIRDENEEVKELVNLVNNQLSAEEKAQLGTKATVADEANGKGKITANAVEVNAKTSGIITGVSVAGVTAGASQPNNRGTKIPAQIAGAGSASVNEISGNTAALLEGVEVTTASTDGYVKVSASDDSMIGAYSGAAALKKKGRQASSGGFSATLAGAVAYNEVKTDVTAQIK
;
A
#
# COMPACT_ATOMS: atom_id res chain seq x y z
N ILE A 1 -28.79 -23.97 -13.79
CA ILE A 1 -28.01 -24.95 -13.00
C ILE A 1 -27.21 -24.17 -11.96
N THR A 2 -27.46 -24.43 -10.68
CA THR A 2 -26.78 -23.72 -9.61
C THR A 2 -26.15 -24.71 -8.65
N ALA A 3 -24.88 -24.57 -8.36
CA ALA A 3 -24.20 -25.21 -7.24
C ALA A 3 -23.84 -24.15 -6.20
N THR A 4 -24.31 -24.33 -4.97
CA THR A 4 -24.02 -23.42 -3.87
C THR A 4 -23.42 -24.22 -2.72
N ALA A 5 -22.28 -23.79 -2.24
CA ALA A 5 -21.64 -24.33 -1.06
C ALA A 5 -21.34 -23.18 -0.10
N THR A 6 -21.89 -23.25 1.11
CA THR A 6 -21.73 -22.22 2.13
C THR A 6 -21.20 -22.87 3.40
N SER A 7 -20.18 -22.26 3.99
CA SER A 7 -19.58 -22.69 5.23
C SER A 7 -19.42 -21.48 6.15
N GLY A 8 -20.39 -21.29 7.06
CA GLY A 8 -20.37 -20.23 8.07
C GLY A 8 -19.73 -20.66 9.38
N SER A 9 -19.33 -19.72 10.22
CA SER A 9 -18.99 -19.94 11.62
C SER A 9 -20.28 -20.18 12.41
N GLY A 10 -20.74 -21.45 12.47
CA GLY A 10 -21.70 -21.83 13.53
C GLY A 10 -20.97 -21.76 14.88
N GLU A 11 -21.67 -21.29 15.93
CA GLU A 11 -21.17 -21.39 17.30
C GLU A 11 -20.72 -22.83 17.57
N GLY A 12 -19.40 -23.06 17.73
CA GLY A 12 -18.89 -24.35 18.20
C GLY A 12 -17.77 -24.96 17.40
N GLY A 13 -17.33 -24.39 16.29
CA GLY A 13 -16.31 -25.03 15.50
C GLY A 13 -14.96 -24.37 15.52
N PHE A 14 -14.31 -24.19 16.64
CA PHE A 14 -12.88 -24.16 16.59
C PHE A 14 -12.41 -25.49 16.00
N LEU A 15 -12.21 -25.48 14.67
CA LEU A 15 -11.55 -26.53 13.87
C LEU A 15 -11.84 -27.98 14.26
N GLY A 16 -12.88 -28.34 14.99
CA GLY A 16 -13.14 -29.73 15.39
C GLY A 16 -11.88 -30.46 15.90
N VAL A 17 -10.90 -29.75 16.38
CA VAL A 17 -9.71 -30.33 16.99
C VAL A 17 -10.11 -30.77 18.38
N ASP A 18 -10.33 -32.07 18.52
CA ASP A 18 -10.36 -32.72 19.83
C ASP A 18 -8.97 -32.65 20.43
N ILE A 19 -8.74 -31.58 21.22
CA ILE A 19 -7.42 -31.26 21.84
C ILE A 19 -6.93 -32.41 22.74
N ALA A 20 -7.78 -33.38 23.03
CA ALA A 20 -7.43 -34.50 23.89
C ALA A 20 -6.58 -35.57 23.21
N SER A 21 -6.44 -35.60 21.89
CA SER A 21 -5.81 -36.74 21.18
C SER A 21 -4.80 -36.37 20.10
N THR A 22 -4.43 -35.09 19.89
CA THR A 22 -3.62 -34.66 18.74
C THR A 22 -2.18 -34.30 19.07
N ASN A 23 -1.26 -34.67 18.17
CA ASN A 23 0.17 -34.29 18.20
C ASN A 23 0.35 -32.80 17.86
N ALA A 24 1.44 -32.18 18.30
CA ALA A 24 1.74 -30.77 18.04
C ALA A 24 1.74 -30.40 16.55
N ALA A 25 2.04 -31.34 15.66
CA ALA A 25 1.96 -31.18 14.21
C ALA A 25 0.51 -31.01 13.69
N ASP A 26 -0.48 -31.64 14.36
CA ASP A 26 -1.88 -31.51 14.01
C ASP A 26 -2.48 -30.20 14.56
N ILE A 27 -1.85 -29.61 15.57
CA ILE A 27 -2.25 -28.33 16.14
C ILE A 27 -1.78 -27.17 15.27
N LEU A 28 -0.58 -27.26 14.71
CA LEU A 28 0.01 -26.27 13.79
C LEU A 28 -0.40 -26.51 12.33
N GLY A 29 -0.83 -27.73 11.99
CA GLY A 29 -1.33 -28.09 10.66
C GLY A 29 -2.85 -28.14 10.57
N GLY A 30 -3.55 -27.16 11.14
CA GLY A 30 -5.00 -27.13 11.29
C GLY A 30 -5.78 -27.67 10.09
N LYS A 31 -6.90 -28.31 10.34
CA LYS A 31 -7.80 -28.79 9.26
C LYS A 31 -8.25 -27.58 8.44
N ILE A 32 -7.99 -27.65 7.15
CA ILE A 32 -8.47 -26.65 6.19
C ILE A 32 -10.00 -26.71 6.21
N LYS A 33 -10.63 -25.59 6.49
CA LYS A 33 -12.06 -25.44 6.25
C LYS A 33 -12.21 -25.09 4.77
N LYS A 34 -12.62 -26.07 3.98
CA LYS A 34 -12.74 -25.92 2.52
C LYS A 34 -14.20 -25.92 2.12
N THR A 35 -14.57 -24.93 1.32
CA THR A 35 -15.88 -24.85 0.66
C THR A 35 -15.67 -24.95 -0.84
N GLU A 36 -16.40 -25.83 -1.50
CA GLU A 36 -16.28 -26.05 -2.94
C GLU A 36 -17.65 -26.10 -3.59
N ALA A 37 -17.83 -25.32 -4.66
CA ALA A 37 -19.00 -25.39 -5.54
C ALA A 37 -18.48 -25.61 -6.96
N ILE A 38 -18.66 -26.82 -7.49
CA ILE A 38 -18.12 -27.21 -8.79
C ILE A 38 -19.25 -27.68 -9.70
N ILE A 39 -19.29 -27.12 -10.91
CA ILE A 39 -20.22 -27.53 -11.98
C ILE A 39 -19.41 -27.99 -13.17
N ASN A 40 -19.69 -29.24 -13.64
CA ASN A 40 -19.12 -29.77 -14.87
C ASN A 40 -20.26 -30.08 -15.84
N ILE A 41 -20.18 -29.53 -17.05
CA ILE A 41 -21.16 -29.75 -18.13
C ILE A 41 -20.44 -30.32 -19.34
N ASP A 42 -20.75 -31.58 -19.68
CA ASP A 42 -20.19 -32.31 -20.83
C ASP A 42 -21.22 -32.60 -21.95
N GLY A 43 -22.48 -32.19 -21.76
CA GLY A 43 -23.57 -32.42 -22.69
C GLY A 43 -24.20 -31.14 -23.22
N ASP A 44 -25.12 -31.34 -24.21
CA ASP A 44 -25.81 -30.22 -24.85
C ASP A 44 -26.97 -29.68 -23.96
N LEU A 45 -27.06 -28.36 -23.89
CA LEU A 45 -28.18 -27.65 -23.26
C LEU A 45 -28.79 -26.67 -24.27
N THR A 46 -30.12 -26.69 -24.39
CA THR A 46 -30.84 -25.71 -25.21
C THR A 46 -32.05 -25.19 -24.41
N ALA A 47 -32.15 -23.87 -24.25
CA ALA A 47 -33.25 -23.21 -23.56
C ALA A 47 -33.40 -21.76 -24.04
N ASP A 48 -34.51 -21.10 -23.65
CA ASP A 48 -34.60 -19.67 -23.92
C ASP A 48 -33.48 -18.93 -23.18
N ASN A 49 -33.38 -19.17 -21.88
CA ASN A 49 -32.28 -18.60 -21.06
C ASN A 49 -31.53 -19.74 -20.35
N ILE A 50 -30.23 -19.65 -20.32
CA ILE A 50 -29.34 -20.56 -19.63
C ILE A 50 -28.55 -19.80 -18.57
N SER A 51 -28.71 -20.21 -17.31
CA SER A 51 -27.89 -19.72 -16.20
C SER A 51 -27.15 -20.90 -15.54
N VAL A 52 -25.84 -20.79 -15.45
CA VAL A 52 -24.94 -21.76 -14.79
C VAL A 52 -24.14 -20.98 -13.76
N ALA A 53 -24.38 -21.22 -12.47
CA ALA A 53 -23.72 -20.47 -11.41
C ALA A 53 -23.15 -21.40 -10.33
N ALA A 54 -21.86 -21.34 -10.11
CA ALA A 54 -21.17 -21.96 -8.98
C ALA A 54 -20.86 -20.89 -7.94
N ASN A 55 -21.43 -21.03 -6.74
CA ASN A 55 -21.26 -20.08 -5.65
C ASN A 55 -20.65 -20.80 -4.45
N ALA A 56 -19.43 -20.44 -4.07
CA ALA A 56 -18.78 -20.90 -2.86
C ALA A 56 -18.64 -19.73 -1.88
N GLU A 57 -19.05 -19.94 -0.64
CA GLU A 57 -18.93 -18.93 0.41
C GLU A 57 -18.35 -19.59 1.65
N ASN A 58 -17.25 -19.05 2.13
CA ASN A 58 -16.58 -19.50 3.34
C ASN A 58 -16.32 -18.31 4.26
N SER A 59 -16.99 -18.31 5.40
CA SER A 59 -16.83 -17.26 6.39
C SER A 59 -16.38 -17.83 7.73
N PHE A 60 -15.51 -17.12 8.39
CA PHE A 60 -15.02 -17.44 9.72
C PHE A 60 -14.89 -16.14 10.52
N GLU A 61 -15.69 -16.02 11.56
CA GLU A 61 -15.65 -14.90 12.50
C GLU A 61 -15.39 -15.47 13.89
N LYS A 62 -14.33 -15.01 14.54
CA LYS A 62 -14.09 -15.36 15.93
C LYS A 62 -13.33 -14.30 16.72
N ASP A 63 -14.01 -13.73 17.66
CA ASP A 63 -13.46 -12.97 18.77
C ASP A 63 -12.76 -13.91 19.74
N SER A 64 -11.46 -13.88 19.77
CA SER A 64 -10.54 -14.48 20.74
C SER A 64 -10.85 -15.88 21.29
N LEU A 65 -9.91 -16.79 21.05
CA LEU A 65 -9.85 -18.07 21.78
C LEU A 65 -9.51 -17.85 23.24
N THR A 66 -10.46 -18.17 24.10
CA THR A 66 -10.25 -18.22 25.53
C THR A 66 -9.37 -19.40 25.92
N GLU A 67 -8.35 -19.10 26.74
CA GLU A 67 -7.62 -20.05 27.60
C GLU A 67 -6.89 -21.22 26.94
N VAL A 68 -5.70 -20.94 26.47
CA VAL A 68 -4.71 -21.95 26.03
C VAL A 68 -3.94 -22.56 27.23
N GLY A 69 -4.41 -22.45 28.44
CA GLY A 69 -3.74 -23.01 29.62
C GLY A 69 -3.39 -24.50 29.50
N GLY A 70 -4.19 -25.28 28.79
CA GLY A 70 -3.92 -26.70 28.53
C GLY A 70 -2.93 -26.94 27.38
N LEU A 71 -2.89 -26.06 26.38
CA LEU A 71 -2.06 -26.21 25.18
C LEU A 71 -0.59 -25.89 25.45
N VAL A 72 -0.33 -24.83 26.21
CA VAL A 72 1.05 -24.42 26.58
C VAL A 72 1.71 -25.46 27.46
N GLY A 73 0.95 -26.11 28.34
CA GLY A 73 1.46 -27.26 29.12
C GLY A 73 1.93 -28.42 28.24
N LYS A 74 1.19 -28.73 27.15
CA LYS A 74 1.57 -29.80 26.20
C LYS A 74 2.68 -29.41 25.25
N VAL A 75 2.73 -28.15 24.79
CA VAL A 75 3.84 -27.66 23.93
C VAL A 75 5.17 -27.63 24.68
N THR A 76 5.17 -27.32 25.99
CA THR A 76 6.36 -27.41 26.82
C THR A 76 6.80 -28.86 27.11
N GLU A 77 5.86 -29.81 27.17
CA GLU A 77 6.15 -31.23 27.33
C GLU A 77 6.76 -31.85 26.04
N LEU A 78 6.33 -31.41 24.86
CA LEU A 78 6.84 -31.82 23.55
C LEU A 78 8.14 -31.12 23.12
N GLY A 79 8.40 -29.92 23.60
CA GLY A 79 9.54 -29.08 23.22
C GLY A 79 10.84 -29.34 23.99
N GLY A 80 10.94 -30.40 24.82
CA GLY A 80 12.18 -30.87 25.38
C GLY A 80 13.00 -29.82 26.13
N GLY A 81 12.39 -28.97 26.95
CA GLY A 81 13.15 -28.17 27.92
C GLY A 81 13.79 -26.87 27.36
N LEU A 82 13.49 -26.48 26.16
CA LEU A 82 14.02 -25.24 25.53
C LEU A 82 13.30 -23.95 25.94
N ILE A 83 12.18 -24.04 26.63
CA ILE A 83 11.44 -22.86 27.11
C ILE A 83 11.26 -22.97 28.64
N PRO A 84 12.02 -22.25 29.46
CA PRO A 84 11.91 -22.34 30.92
C PRO A 84 10.68 -21.57 31.50
N PHE A 85 9.57 -21.45 30.77
CA PHE A 85 8.41 -20.67 31.16
C PHE A 85 7.14 -21.48 31.48
N GLY A 86 7.26 -22.79 31.65
CA GLY A 86 6.15 -23.75 31.73
C GLY A 86 5.15 -23.63 32.88
N GLU A 87 5.40 -22.84 33.90
CA GLU A 87 4.47 -22.62 35.02
C GLU A 87 3.87 -21.19 35.08
N LEU A 88 4.24 -20.29 34.15
CA LEU A 88 3.90 -18.86 34.20
C LEU A 88 2.85 -18.40 33.17
N VAL A 89 2.37 -19.29 32.31
CA VAL A 89 1.71 -18.90 31.05
C VAL A 89 0.24 -19.37 30.96
N THR A 90 -0.52 -19.39 32.03
CA THR A 90 -1.87 -19.99 31.94
C THR A 90 -3.00 -19.03 31.58
N ASP A 91 -2.88 -17.71 31.83
CA ASP A 91 -4.04 -16.81 31.65
C ASP A 91 -3.81 -15.61 30.72
N ASN A 92 -2.60 -15.46 30.14
CA ASN A 92 -2.19 -14.23 29.43
C ASN A 92 -1.71 -14.48 27.99
N VAL A 93 -2.02 -15.63 27.40
CA VAL A 93 -1.68 -15.93 26.01
C VAL A 93 -2.95 -16.31 25.26
N LYS A 94 -3.23 -15.62 24.17
CA LYS A 94 -4.31 -15.94 23.25
C LYS A 94 -3.75 -16.19 21.85
N ILE A 95 -4.30 -17.20 21.18
CA ILE A 95 -3.92 -17.56 19.81
C ILE A 95 -5.19 -17.67 18.99
N GLY A 96 -5.27 -16.89 17.93
CA GLY A 96 -6.22 -17.04 16.83
C GLY A 96 -5.55 -17.76 15.66
N TYR A 97 -6.21 -18.75 15.09
CA TYR A 97 -5.72 -19.41 13.87
C TYR A 97 -6.88 -19.74 12.95
N ALA A 98 -6.79 -19.35 11.70
CA ALA A 98 -7.71 -19.75 10.66
C ALA A 98 -6.94 -20.20 9.41
N LYS A 99 -7.39 -21.30 8.82
CA LYS A 99 -6.98 -21.73 7.49
C LYS A 99 -8.22 -22.03 6.68
N LEU A 100 -8.52 -21.18 5.71
CA LEU A 100 -9.75 -21.20 4.94
C LEU A 100 -9.45 -21.39 3.46
N ALA A 101 -10.29 -22.16 2.78
CA ALA A 101 -10.26 -22.23 1.33
C ALA A 101 -11.70 -22.15 0.79
N SER A 102 -11.90 -21.34 -0.24
CA SER A 102 -13.15 -21.21 -0.97
C SER A 102 -12.87 -21.43 -2.46
N ASN A 103 -13.65 -22.30 -3.11
CA ASN A 103 -13.44 -22.61 -4.53
C ASN A 103 -14.78 -22.71 -5.26
N ALA A 104 -15.01 -21.83 -6.21
CA ALA A 104 -16.13 -21.87 -7.15
C ALA A 104 -15.61 -22.15 -8.55
N GLU A 105 -16.13 -23.21 -9.17
CA GLU A 105 -15.63 -23.66 -10.47
C GLU A 105 -16.76 -24.05 -11.42
N VAL A 106 -16.71 -23.54 -12.65
CA VAL A 106 -17.60 -23.95 -13.75
C VAL A 106 -16.75 -24.44 -14.92
N ASN A 107 -16.96 -25.69 -15.31
CA ASN A 107 -16.28 -26.31 -16.43
C ASN A 107 -17.27 -26.69 -17.51
N ILE A 108 -17.19 -26.09 -18.67
CA ILE A 108 -17.92 -26.49 -19.87
C ILE A 108 -16.98 -27.31 -20.76
N GLY A 109 -17.18 -28.62 -20.77
CA GLY A 109 -16.33 -29.60 -21.49
C GLY A 109 -16.34 -29.39 -23.00
N SER A 110 -15.30 -29.85 -23.68
CA SER A 110 -15.12 -29.69 -25.13
C SER A 110 -16.22 -30.34 -25.98
N GLY A 111 -16.97 -31.31 -25.45
CA GLY A 111 -18.13 -31.91 -26.09
C GLY A 111 -19.45 -31.19 -25.88
N ALA A 112 -19.50 -30.24 -24.99
CA ALA A 112 -20.74 -29.53 -24.62
C ALA A 112 -21.07 -28.43 -25.65
N ASN A 113 -22.39 -28.20 -25.81
CA ASN A 113 -22.92 -27.13 -26.64
C ASN A 113 -24.09 -26.46 -25.89
N LEU A 114 -23.89 -25.25 -25.40
CA LEU A 114 -24.90 -24.47 -24.73
C LEU A 114 -25.52 -23.50 -25.73
N THR A 115 -26.86 -23.60 -25.92
CA THR A 115 -27.58 -22.75 -26.86
C THR A 115 -28.74 -22.03 -26.16
N ALA A 116 -28.60 -20.71 -25.94
CA ALA A 116 -29.62 -19.84 -25.43
C ALA A 116 -30.36 -19.16 -26.61
N THR A 117 -31.68 -19.35 -26.69
CA THR A 117 -32.52 -18.83 -27.79
C THR A 117 -33.26 -17.54 -27.44
N GLY A 118 -33.25 -17.13 -26.17
CA GLY A 118 -33.81 -15.87 -25.69
C GLY A 118 -33.01 -14.65 -26.17
N ASN A 119 -33.62 -13.48 -26.05
CA ASN A 119 -33.01 -12.21 -26.46
C ASN A 119 -32.79 -11.26 -25.27
N ASP A 120 -32.61 -11.82 -24.08
CA ASP A 120 -32.42 -11.03 -22.86
C ASP A 120 -31.08 -10.32 -22.87
N THR A 121 -31.07 -9.11 -22.31
CA THR A 121 -29.89 -8.26 -22.22
C THR A 121 -29.26 -8.32 -20.82
N LEU A 122 -27.98 -7.99 -20.73
CA LEU A 122 -27.27 -7.86 -19.46
C LEU A 122 -27.72 -6.63 -18.69
N ALA A 123 -27.84 -6.76 -17.37
CA ALA A 123 -27.99 -5.63 -16.46
C ALA A 123 -26.67 -4.82 -16.35
N GLU A 124 -26.76 -3.63 -15.78
CA GLU A 124 -25.56 -2.90 -15.37
C GLU A 124 -24.81 -3.69 -14.28
N ALA A 125 -23.49 -3.50 -14.19
CA ALA A 125 -22.70 -4.10 -13.14
C ALA A 125 -23.05 -3.49 -11.77
N ASN A 126 -23.09 -4.33 -10.72
CA ASN A 126 -23.16 -3.87 -9.33
C ASN A 126 -21.79 -3.39 -8.83
N ASP A 127 -21.71 -2.99 -7.54
CA ASP A 127 -20.46 -2.51 -6.92
C ASP A 127 -19.33 -3.56 -6.90
N ASP A 128 -19.66 -4.84 -6.98
CA ASP A 128 -18.68 -5.94 -7.09
C ASP A 128 -18.33 -6.29 -8.56
N GLY A 129 -18.77 -5.52 -9.51
CA GLY A 129 -18.57 -5.77 -10.95
C GLY A 129 -19.44 -6.91 -11.51
N LEU A 130 -20.36 -7.46 -10.73
CA LEU A 130 -21.25 -8.54 -11.15
C LEU A 130 -22.37 -8.02 -12.06
N ARG A 131 -22.51 -8.61 -13.25
CA ARG A 131 -23.63 -8.36 -14.16
C ARG A 131 -24.59 -9.54 -14.17
N GLU A 132 -25.85 -9.26 -13.97
CA GLU A 132 -26.91 -10.25 -14.02
C GLU A 132 -27.69 -10.18 -15.34
N GLY A 133 -28.51 -11.19 -15.61
CA GLY A 133 -29.33 -11.24 -16.83
C GLY A 133 -28.60 -11.84 -18.02
N GLY A 134 -28.98 -11.39 -19.22
CA GLY A 134 -28.54 -11.99 -20.47
C GLY A 134 -29.22 -13.35 -20.77
N ALA A 135 -29.26 -13.73 -22.04
CA ALA A 135 -29.81 -15.03 -22.43
C ALA A 135 -28.90 -16.19 -22.00
N LEU A 136 -27.58 -15.96 -21.95
CA LEU A 136 -26.60 -16.95 -21.45
C LEU A 136 -25.76 -16.34 -20.31
N ASN A 137 -25.84 -16.91 -19.12
CA ASN A 137 -25.05 -16.47 -17.97
C ASN A 137 -24.28 -17.64 -17.36
N ILE A 138 -22.95 -17.58 -17.37
CA ILE A 138 -22.05 -18.57 -16.79
C ILE A 138 -21.18 -17.85 -15.76
N SER A 139 -21.31 -18.19 -14.48
CA SER A 139 -20.60 -17.50 -13.42
C SER A 139 -20.03 -18.44 -12.36
N ALA A 140 -18.83 -18.09 -11.88
CA ALA A 140 -18.25 -18.67 -10.68
C ALA A 140 -17.97 -17.54 -9.69
N ILE A 141 -18.53 -17.64 -8.48
CA ILE A 141 -18.39 -16.63 -7.45
C ILE A 141 -17.84 -17.31 -6.20
N SER A 142 -16.64 -16.95 -5.81
CA SER A 142 -16.02 -17.42 -4.57
C SER A 142 -15.88 -16.26 -3.59
N LYS A 143 -16.53 -16.38 -2.43
CA LYS A 143 -16.45 -15.39 -1.36
C LYS A 143 -15.74 -16.00 -0.17
N LEU A 144 -14.75 -15.31 0.36
CA LEU A 144 -14.02 -15.69 1.56
C LEU A 144 -13.97 -14.50 2.50
N SER A 145 -14.46 -14.69 3.74
CA SER A 145 -14.37 -13.69 4.80
C SER A 145 -13.74 -14.34 6.02
N ALA A 146 -12.64 -13.78 6.52
CA ALA A 146 -11.91 -14.28 7.67
C ALA A 146 -11.66 -13.15 8.68
N GLU A 147 -12.32 -13.23 9.85
CA GLU A 147 -12.06 -12.35 10.98
C GLU A 147 -11.44 -13.17 12.12
N VAL A 148 -10.19 -12.88 12.47
CA VAL A 148 -9.42 -13.62 13.48
C VAL A 148 -8.81 -12.68 14.50
N GLY A 149 -9.41 -12.67 15.71
CA GLY A 149 -8.93 -11.88 16.84
C GLY A 149 -8.13 -12.71 17.87
N ALA A 150 -7.02 -12.17 18.35
CA ALA A 150 -6.23 -12.71 19.46
C ALA A 150 -5.90 -11.61 20.47
N GLU A 151 -6.92 -11.05 21.10
CA GLU A 151 -6.75 -9.94 22.06
C GLU A 151 -6.67 -10.41 23.50
N VAL A 152 -5.61 -10.01 24.20
CA VAL A 152 -5.45 -10.18 25.65
C VAL A 152 -5.79 -8.87 26.34
N GLU A 153 -7.04 -8.74 26.78
CA GLU A 153 -7.47 -7.61 27.60
C GLU A 153 -7.14 -7.85 29.08
N GLY A 154 -6.48 -6.87 29.67
CA GLY A 154 -6.26 -6.82 31.12
C GLY A 154 -5.43 -7.98 31.64
N VAL A 155 -4.11 -7.99 31.35
CA VAL A 155 -3.19 -8.84 32.11
C VAL A 155 -3.27 -8.44 33.57
N GLU A 156 -4.23 -9.02 34.31
CA GLU A 156 -4.35 -8.87 35.75
C GLU A 156 -3.16 -9.57 36.41
N GLY A 157 -2.43 -8.86 37.26
CA GLY A 157 -1.49 -9.53 38.14
C GLY A 157 -2.23 -10.61 38.93
N ALA A 158 -1.80 -11.86 38.80
CA ALA A 158 -2.39 -12.99 39.53
C ALA A 158 -2.77 -12.55 40.95
N GLY A 159 -4.08 -12.36 41.16
CA GLY A 159 -4.63 -12.06 42.47
C GLY A 159 -4.01 -13.05 43.41
N GLN A 160 -3.66 -12.65 44.63
CA GLN A 160 -3.08 -13.50 45.68
C GLN A 160 -3.79 -14.87 45.69
N GLY A 161 -3.35 -15.80 44.86
CA GLY A 161 -3.67 -17.19 44.99
C GLY A 161 -3.27 -17.56 46.40
N LYS A 162 -4.21 -18.02 47.18
CA LYS A 162 -3.99 -18.51 48.55
C LYS A 162 -2.69 -19.28 48.55
N ALA A 163 -1.67 -18.77 49.26
CA ALA A 163 -0.45 -19.46 49.46
C ALA A 163 -0.78 -20.89 49.94
N ALA A 164 -0.57 -21.86 49.10
CA ALA A 164 -0.60 -23.25 49.55
C ALA A 164 0.41 -23.39 50.67
N GLY A 165 -0.13 -23.70 51.84
CA GLY A 165 0.55 -24.19 53.00
C GLY A 165 1.96 -23.65 53.31
N SER A 166 2.07 -22.59 54.09
CA SER A 166 3.30 -22.23 54.79
C SER A 166 3.73 -23.40 55.68
N VAL A 167 4.66 -24.19 55.20
CA VAL A 167 5.46 -25.00 56.08
C VAL A 167 6.59 -24.09 56.55
N THR A 168 6.50 -23.69 57.82
CA THR A 168 7.53 -22.92 58.48
C THR A 168 8.65 -23.90 58.98
N PRO A 169 9.85 -23.87 58.45
CA PRO A 169 10.99 -24.42 59.16
C PRO A 169 11.54 -23.33 60.06
N ALA A 170 11.68 -23.65 61.31
CA ALA A 170 12.30 -22.82 62.30
C ALA A 170 13.78 -22.55 61.96
N GLY A 171 14.18 -21.26 62.02
CA GLY A 171 15.56 -20.87 62.18
C GLY A 171 16.44 -20.89 60.94
N GLY A 172 16.38 -19.80 60.18
CA GLY A 172 17.38 -19.54 59.13
C GLY A 172 17.09 -18.23 58.41
N ARG A 173 17.96 -17.21 58.60
CA ARG A 173 17.92 -15.98 57.79
C ARG A 173 18.23 -16.34 56.31
N THR A 174 17.21 -16.60 55.53
CA THR A 174 17.30 -16.63 54.09
C THR A 174 17.08 -15.21 53.56
N LYS A 175 18.14 -14.64 52.96
CA LYS A 175 17.99 -13.52 52.04
C LYS A 175 17.18 -14.03 50.86
N THR A 176 15.87 -13.76 50.88
CA THR A 176 15.03 -13.88 49.67
C THR A 176 15.45 -12.76 48.74
N ASN A 177 16.26 -13.06 47.75
CA ASN A 177 16.30 -12.26 46.53
C ASN A 177 14.92 -12.41 45.91
N SER A 178 14.05 -11.41 46.12
CA SER A 178 12.81 -11.30 45.38
C SER A 178 13.19 -10.98 43.92
N LEU A 179 13.31 -12.02 43.12
CA LEU A 179 13.20 -11.89 41.68
C LEU A 179 11.83 -11.27 41.43
N SER A 180 11.81 -10.05 40.91
CA SER A 180 10.57 -9.41 40.42
C SER A 180 9.90 -10.39 39.45
N LYS A 181 8.63 -10.70 39.67
CA LYS A 181 7.88 -11.57 38.79
C LYS A 181 7.77 -10.89 37.42
N VAL A 182 8.29 -11.51 36.39
CA VAL A 182 8.06 -11.15 35.00
C VAL A 182 6.77 -11.84 34.57
N MET A 183 5.81 -11.09 34.08
CA MET A 183 4.54 -11.61 33.57
C MET A 183 4.48 -11.37 32.05
N PRO A 184 4.54 -12.42 31.25
CA PRO A 184 4.39 -12.30 29.80
C PRO A 184 2.89 -12.22 29.42
N GLY A 185 2.58 -11.36 28.44
CA GLY A 185 1.31 -11.35 27.72
C GLY A 185 1.60 -11.57 26.22
N ALA A 186 0.85 -12.43 25.56
CA ALA A 186 1.01 -12.63 24.13
C ALA A 186 -0.33 -12.82 23.42
N GLY A 187 -0.54 -12.06 22.34
CA GLY A 187 -1.59 -12.28 21.34
C GLY A 187 -0.94 -12.73 20.04
N VAL A 188 -1.42 -13.80 19.46
CA VAL A 188 -0.92 -14.31 18.16
C VAL A 188 -2.11 -14.64 17.28
N SER A 189 -2.21 -13.95 16.14
CA SER A 189 -3.21 -14.23 15.10
C SER A 189 -2.52 -14.76 13.86
N VAL A 190 -2.98 -15.89 13.33
CA VAL A 190 -2.45 -16.48 12.10
C VAL A 190 -3.62 -16.79 11.17
N VAL A 191 -3.58 -16.23 9.98
CA VAL A 191 -4.59 -16.43 8.94
C VAL A 191 -3.92 -16.93 7.67
N GLU A 192 -4.42 -18.03 7.14
CA GLU A 192 -4.07 -18.53 5.80
C GLU A 192 -5.37 -18.65 5.00
N THR A 193 -5.46 -17.99 3.86
CA THR A 193 -6.64 -18.05 2.98
C THR A 193 -6.25 -18.42 1.56
N ASP A 194 -7.13 -19.19 0.90
CA ASP A 194 -7.01 -19.57 -0.51
C ASP A 194 -8.41 -19.42 -1.14
N ASN A 195 -8.61 -18.36 -1.90
CA ASN A 195 -9.88 -18.03 -2.53
C ASN A 195 -9.76 -18.14 -4.05
N ASN A 196 -10.54 -19.01 -4.67
CA ASN A 196 -10.43 -19.27 -6.10
C ASN A 196 -11.80 -19.28 -6.77
N ALA A 197 -11.95 -18.50 -7.84
CA ALA A 197 -13.10 -18.53 -8.74
C ALA A 197 -12.64 -18.83 -10.16
N SER A 198 -13.21 -19.83 -10.81
CA SER A 198 -12.79 -20.16 -12.17
C SER A 198 -13.94 -20.58 -13.08
N VAL A 199 -13.89 -20.08 -14.32
CA VAL A 199 -14.77 -20.50 -15.42
C VAL A 199 -13.92 -20.96 -16.58
N THR A 200 -14.07 -22.22 -16.98
CA THR A 200 -13.39 -22.79 -18.14
C THR A 200 -14.43 -23.25 -19.17
N VAL A 201 -14.34 -22.67 -20.36
CA VAL A 201 -15.20 -23.00 -21.50
C VAL A 201 -14.36 -23.60 -22.61
N ALA A 202 -14.40 -24.92 -22.76
CA ALA A 202 -13.82 -25.66 -23.89
C ALA A 202 -14.87 -26.04 -24.94
N GLY A 203 -16.15 -26.04 -24.56
CA GLY A 203 -17.30 -26.34 -25.40
C GLY A 203 -17.78 -25.16 -26.24
N LYS A 204 -18.90 -25.32 -26.91
CA LYS A 204 -19.52 -24.25 -27.71
C LYS A 204 -20.53 -23.44 -26.91
N LEU A 205 -20.48 -22.13 -27.05
CA LEU A 205 -21.49 -21.22 -26.55
C LEU A 205 -22.24 -20.54 -27.68
N ASN A 206 -23.56 -20.58 -27.67
CA ASN A 206 -24.39 -19.85 -28.62
C ASN A 206 -25.45 -19.05 -27.86
N SER A 207 -25.64 -17.76 -28.16
CA SER A 207 -26.67 -16.90 -27.58
C SER A 207 -27.29 -16.00 -28.62
N ASN A 208 -28.61 -15.92 -28.64
CA ASN A 208 -29.33 -14.94 -29.46
C ASN A 208 -29.44 -13.56 -28.79
N GLY A 209 -29.40 -13.49 -27.45
CA GLY A 209 -29.26 -12.27 -26.66
C GLY A 209 -27.82 -12.07 -26.18
N ASP A 210 -27.68 -11.33 -25.10
CA ASP A 210 -26.37 -11.09 -24.46
C ASP A 210 -25.87 -12.32 -23.72
N ALA A 211 -24.54 -12.39 -23.53
CA ALA A 211 -23.91 -13.46 -22.79
C ALA A 211 -22.92 -12.93 -21.76
N ASN A 212 -22.96 -13.49 -20.55
CA ASN A 212 -21.98 -13.25 -19.50
C ASN A 212 -21.18 -14.52 -19.19
N VAL A 213 -19.87 -14.42 -19.13
CA VAL A 213 -18.95 -15.47 -18.68
C VAL A 213 -18.00 -14.86 -17.67
N SER A 214 -18.24 -15.07 -16.37
CA SER A 214 -17.49 -14.36 -15.35
C SER A 214 -17.02 -15.23 -14.20
N ALA A 215 -15.85 -14.91 -13.66
CA ALA A 215 -15.33 -15.44 -12.42
C ALA A 215 -15.08 -14.27 -11.45
N HIS A 216 -15.51 -14.41 -10.20
CA HIS A 216 -15.34 -13.39 -9.16
C HIS A 216 -14.78 -14.01 -7.90
N ALA A 217 -13.56 -13.63 -7.52
CA ALA A 217 -12.92 -14.01 -6.28
C ALA A 217 -12.91 -12.81 -5.33
N LEU A 218 -13.74 -12.86 -4.29
CA LEU A 218 -13.92 -11.80 -3.31
C LEU A 218 -13.35 -12.26 -1.98
N SER A 219 -12.30 -11.60 -1.49
CA SER A 219 -11.60 -11.93 -0.25
C SER A 219 -11.62 -10.73 0.70
N GLU A 220 -12.05 -10.97 1.93
CA GLU A 220 -12.03 -10.00 3.03
C GLU A 220 -11.35 -10.67 4.23
N VAL A 221 -10.20 -10.16 4.64
CA VAL A 221 -9.40 -10.74 5.71
C VAL A 221 -9.09 -9.70 6.76
N GLU A 222 -9.58 -9.95 7.99
CA GLU A 222 -9.26 -9.17 9.16
C GLU A 222 -8.53 -10.05 10.18
N ALA A 223 -7.29 -9.66 10.52
CA ALA A 223 -6.47 -10.37 11.50
C ALA A 223 -5.93 -9.43 12.56
N GLU A 224 -6.36 -9.62 13.79
CA GLU A 224 -5.96 -8.78 14.91
C GLU A 224 -5.21 -9.57 15.99
N ALA A 225 -4.10 -9.03 16.47
CA ALA A 225 -3.43 -9.49 17.68
C ALA A 225 -3.21 -8.32 18.64
N GLY A 226 -3.79 -8.41 19.82
CA GLY A 226 -3.73 -7.35 20.81
C GLY A 226 -3.24 -7.83 22.17
N VAL A 227 -2.40 -7.03 22.85
CA VAL A 227 -2.05 -7.22 24.24
C VAL A 227 -2.11 -5.89 24.98
N ALA A 228 -3.07 -5.75 25.89
CA ALA A 228 -3.21 -4.55 26.71
C ALA A 228 -3.04 -4.88 28.21
N THR A 229 -2.13 -4.17 28.88
CA THR A 229 -1.97 -4.26 30.35
C THR A 229 -2.65 -3.07 31.02
N ILE A 230 -3.81 -3.29 31.66
CA ILE A 230 -4.64 -2.20 32.20
C ILE A 230 -4.27 -1.85 33.63
N ASP A 231 -3.92 -2.81 34.49
CA ASP A 231 -3.61 -2.56 35.92
C ASP A 231 -2.41 -3.36 36.41
N SER A 232 -1.50 -2.70 37.10
CA SER A 232 -0.33 -3.38 37.67
C SER A 232 -0.41 -3.36 39.20
N THR A 233 -0.36 -4.54 39.82
CA THR A 233 0.02 -4.66 41.21
C THR A 233 1.47 -4.26 41.39
N ALA A 234 1.77 -3.43 42.39
CA ALA A 234 3.13 -2.91 42.61
C ALA A 234 4.19 -4.02 42.64
N GLY A 235 5.15 -3.95 41.70
CA GLY A 235 6.34 -4.84 41.64
C GLY A 235 6.34 -5.91 40.56
N SER A 236 5.38 -5.96 39.65
CA SER A 236 5.39 -6.87 38.49
C SER A 236 5.98 -6.15 37.27
N GLN A 237 6.76 -6.89 36.49
CA GLN A 237 7.33 -6.42 35.22
C GLN A 237 6.67 -7.17 34.06
N TYR A 238 6.26 -6.47 33.03
CA TYR A 238 5.51 -7.03 31.92
C TYR A 238 6.36 -7.09 30.65
N VAL A 239 6.21 -8.18 29.92
CA VAL A 239 6.73 -8.36 28.58
C VAL A 239 5.53 -8.71 27.69
N ASN A 240 5.17 -7.83 26.77
CA ASN A 240 4.03 -7.99 25.90
C ASN A 240 4.49 -8.23 24.46
N ALA A 241 3.83 -9.16 23.79
CA ALA A 241 4.05 -9.45 22.39
C ALA A 241 2.71 -9.60 21.65
N ALA A 242 2.51 -8.89 20.57
CA ALA A 242 1.43 -9.09 19.64
C ALA A 242 2.03 -9.50 18.30
N VAL A 243 1.52 -10.58 17.70
CA VAL A 243 2.03 -11.09 16.43
C VAL A 243 0.86 -11.42 15.52
N VAL A 244 0.88 -10.85 14.33
CA VAL A 244 -0.03 -11.22 13.23
C VAL A 244 0.81 -11.83 12.11
N VAL A 245 0.33 -12.94 11.55
CA VAL A 245 0.86 -13.53 10.33
C VAL A 245 -0.33 -13.81 9.42
N ALA A 246 -0.39 -13.16 8.27
CA ALA A 246 -1.43 -13.36 7.27
C ALA A 246 -0.79 -13.84 5.97
N LYS A 247 -1.34 -14.92 5.41
CA LYS A 247 -1.04 -15.39 4.07
C LYS A 247 -2.33 -15.50 3.29
N ILE A 248 -2.42 -14.75 2.19
CA ILE A 248 -3.67 -14.53 1.46
C ILE A 248 -3.44 -14.79 -0.02
N ASP A 249 -4.13 -15.78 -0.57
CA ASP A 249 -4.16 -16.06 -1.99
C ASP A 249 -5.59 -15.83 -2.51
N ASN A 250 -5.77 -14.94 -3.49
CA ASN A 250 -7.05 -14.59 -4.09
C ASN A 250 -6.95 -14.63 -5.61
N THR A 251 -7.63 -15.58 -6.27
CA THR A 251 -7.47 -15.83 -7.70
C THR A 251 -8.81 -15.91 -8.42
N SER A 252 -8.96 -15.12 -9.47
CA SER A 252 -10.06 -15.21 -10.42
C SER A 252 -9.56 -15.58 -11.80
N ARG A 253 -10.21 -16.56 -12.46
CA ARG A 253 -9.77 -17.04 -13.75
C ARG A 253 -10.92 -17.33 -14.70
N VAL A 254 -10.81 -16.82 -15.95
CA VAL A 254 -11.71 -17.17 -17.06
C VAL A 254 -10.92 -17.69 -18.25
N VAL A 255 -11.32 -18.82 -18.81
CA VAL A 255 -10.70 -19.42 -20.00
C VAL A 255 -11.76 -19.71 -21.06
N LEU A 256 -11.68 -19.03 -22.21
CA LEU A 256 -12.57 -19.19 -23.37
C LEU A 256 -11.83 -19.87 -24.51
N ASN A 257 -11.74 -21.21 -24.52
CA ASN A 257 -11.11 -21.99 -25.57
C ASN A 257 -12.08 -22.54 -26.62
N GLY A 258 -13.37 -22.53 -26.29
CA GLY A 258 -14.43 -23.00 -27.19
C GLY A 258 -14.88 -21.95 -28.20
N ALA A 259 -15.63 -22.39 -29.23
CA ALA A 259 -16.25 -21.45 -30.15
C ALA A 259 -17.43 -20.75 -29.48
N THR A 260 -17.43 -19.44 -29.47
CA THR A 260 -18.46 -18.61 -28.85
C THR A 260 -19.15 -17.74 -29.90
N GLN A 261 -20.47 -17.83 -30.00
CA GLN A 261 -21.28 -17.04 -30.92
C GLN A 261 -22.42 -16.35 -30.14
N VAL A 262 -22.40 -15.02 -30.08
CA VAL A 262 -23.36 -14.18 -29.36
C VAL A 262 -23.91 -13.14 -30.31
N THR A 263 -25.23 -13.00 -30.41
CA THR A 263 -25.82 -11.98 -31.29
C THR A 263 -25.72 -10.59 -30.66
N GLY A 264 -25.89 -10.49 -29.35
CA GLY A 264 -25.76 -9.27 -28.56
C GLY A 264 -24.34 -9.04 -28.03
N GLU A 265 -24.25 -8.54 -26.79
CA GLU A 265 -23.00 -8.30 -26.08
C GLU A 265 -22.45 -9.56 -25.43
N LEU A 266 -21.17 -9.83 -25.58
CA LEU A 266 -20.41 -10.76 -24.76
C LEU A 266 -19.63 -9.99 -23.70
N ASN A 267 -19.91 -10.27 -22.43
CA ASN A 267 -19.10 -9.85 -21.30
C ASN A 267 -18.31 -11.06 -20.79
N ALA A 268 -16.98 -11.03 -20.92
CA ALA A 268 -16.06 -12.01 -20.34
C ALA A 268 -15.21 -11.29 -19.28
N LEU A 269 -15.32 -11.71 -18.01
CA LEU A 269 -14.71 -10.99 -16.91
C LEU A 269 -14.07 -11.95 -15.90
N ALA A 270 -12.78 -11.77 -15.63
CA ALA A 270 -12.13 -12.29 -14.45
C ALA A 270 -11.93 -11.14 -13.45
N ALA A 271 -12.58 -11.20 -12.30
CA ALA A 271 -12.51 -10.14 -11.28
C ALA A 271 -12.01 -10.69 -9.94
N ALA A 272 -10.94 -10.13 -9.43
CA ALA A 272 -10.43 -10.39 -8.09
C ALA A 272 -10.55 -9.12 -7.24
N LYS A 273 -11.10 -9.26 -6.02
CA LYS A 273 -11.15 -8.17 -5.05
C LYS A 273 -10.57 -8.68 -3.73
N ASN A 274 -9.59 -7.96 -3.19
CA ASN A 274 -8.90 -8.35 -1.98
C ASN A 274 -8.87 -7.19 -0.97
N GLU A 275 -9.54 -7.37 0.16
CA GLU A 275 -9.55 -6.42 1.27
C GLU A 275 -8.79 -7.05 2.44
N VAL A 276 -7.70 -6.41 2.88
CA VAL A 276 -6.81 -6.95 3.91
C VAL A 276 -6.64 -5.95 5.04
N THR A 277 -7.11 -6.31 6.23
CA THR A 277 -6.88 -5.56 7.45
C THR A 277 -6.10 -6.41 8.45
N THR A 278 -4.86 -6.01 8.75
CA THR A 278 -4.04 -6.73 9.73
C THR A 278 -3.45 -5.79 10.78
N THR A 279 -3.69 -6.09 12.06
CA THR A 279 -3.31 -5.20 13.15
C THR A 279 -2.63 -5.95 14.30
N ALA A 280 -1.37 -5.62 14.56
CA ALA A 280 -0.63 -6.09 15.73
C ALA A 280 -0.43 -4.95 16.73
N THR A 281 -0.95 -5.09 17.96
CA THR A 281 -0.94 -4.01 18.95
C THR A 281 -0.44 -4.48 20.31
N ALA A 282 0.63 -3.88 20.83
CA ALA A 282 1.13 -4.20 22.17
C ALA A 282 1.20 -2.96 23.05
N GLU A 283 0.31 -2.88 24.04
CA GLU A 283 0.21 -1.76 24.97
C GLU A 283 0.58 -2.13 26.40
N THR A 284 1.26 -1.21 27.07
CA THR A 284 1.45 -1.30 28.52
C THR A 284 1.31 0.06 29.17
N THR A 285 0.48 0.14 30.20
CA THR A 285 0.19 1.39 30.90
C THR A 285 1.16 1.72 32.03
N LYS A 286 1.87 0.72 32.59
CA LYS A 286 2.80 0.90 33.73
C LYS A 286 3.88 -0.17 33.73
N ASP A 287 5.09 0.22 34.19
CA ASP A 287 6.20 -0.65 34.62
C ASP A 287 6.60 -1.81 33.66
N SER A 288 6.39 -1.63 32.35
CA SER A 288 6.75 -2.64 31.36
C SER A 288 8.23 -2.58 31.00
N LEU A 289 8.81 -3.76 30.80
CA LEU A 289 10.16 -3.91 30.28
C LEU A 289 10.19 -3.80 28.78
N VAL A 290 9.32 -4.56 28.10
CA VAL A 290 9.35 -4.70 26.64
C VAL A 290 7.93 -4.87 26.11
N SER A 291 7.61 -4.17 25.04
CA SER A 291 6.44 -4.39 24.20
C SER A 291 6.87 -4.55 22.77
N THR A 292 6.38 -5.59 22.10
CA THR A 292 6.71 -5.85 20.71
C THR A 292 5.44 -6.13 19.93
N ALA A 293 5.24 -5.44 18.81
CA ALA A 293 4.21 -5.76 17.83
C ALA A 293 4.90 -6.18 16.53
N ILE A 294 4.48 -7.29 15.98
CA ILE A 294 5.00 -7.84 14.73
C ILE A 294 3.81 -8.15 13.83
N ASN A 295 3.82 -7.60 12.65
CA ASN A 295 2.87 -7.91 11.60
C ASN A 295 3.65 -8.41 10.37
N VAL A 296 3.27 -9.55 9.83
CA VAL A 296 3.83 -10.12 8.61
C VAL A 296 2.67 -10.50 7.71
N THR A 297 2.55 -9.84 6.56
CA THR A 297 1.48 -10.08 5.59
C THR A 297 2.10 -10.43 4.24
N ASP A 298 1.69 -11.57 3.69
CA ASP A 298 2.02 -12.07 2.35
C ASP A 298 0.69 -12.21 1.61
N ALA A 299 0.45 -11.37 0.59
CA ALA A 299 -0.82 -11.31 -0.12
C ALA A 299 -0.62 -11.39 -1.64
N VAL A 300 -1.34 -12.30 -2.27
CA VAL A 300 -1.38 -12.45 -3.72
C VAL A 300 -2.81 -12.27 -4.21
N SER A 301 -3.02 -11.38 -5.18
CA SER A 301 -4.31 -11.18 -5.83
C SER A 301 -4.16 -11.20 -7.35
N THR A 302 -4.91 -12.09 -8.02
CA THR A 302 -4.75 -12.34 -9.45
C THR A 302 -6.09 -12.41 -10.17
N ALA A 303 -6.23 -11.66 -11.26
CA ALA A 303 -7.30 -11.78 -12.24
C ALA A 303 -6.71 -12.20 -13.60
N ASP A 304 -7.05 -13.37 -14.10
CA ASP A 304 -6.50 -13.93 -15.34
C ASP A 304 -7.61 -14.31 -16.33
N LEU A 305 -7.61 -13.70 -17.51
CA LEU A 305 -8.54 -14.04 -18.58
C LEU A 305 -7.81 -14.49 -19.84
N THR A 306 -8.13 -15.66 -20.33
CA THR A 306 -7.53 -16.24 -21.54
C THR A 306 -8.59 -16.52 -22.59
N VAL A 307 -8.36 -16.06 -23.83
CA VAL A 307 -9.19 -16.36 -25.01
C VAL A 307 -8.37 -17.13 -26.03
N GLY A 308 -8.69 -18.39 -26.22
CA GLY A 308 -8.02 -19.27 -27.20
C GLY A 308 -8.93 -19.70 -28.35
N GLY A 309 -10.25 -19.46 -28.24
CA GLY A 309 -11.24 -19.90 -29.24
C GLY A 309 -11.63 -18.80 -30.24
N ASN A 310 -12.55 -19.20 -31.16
CA ASN A 310 -13.17 -18.24 -32.07
C ASN A 310 -14.38 -17.60 -31.38
N VAL A 311 -14.39 -16.29 -31.26
CA VAL A 311 -15.44 -15.52 -30.63
C VAL A 311 -16.07 -14.57 -31.64
N THR A 312 -17.39 -14.66 -31.81
CA THR A 312 -18.18 -13.71 -32.61
C THR A 312 -19.28 -13.15 -31.74
N ALA A 313 -19.39 -11.83 -31.65
CA ALA A 313 -20.45 -11.17 -30.88
C ALA A 313 -20.89 -9.85 -31.55
N GLY A 314 -22.02 -9.29 -31.14
CA GLY A 314 -22.34 -7.91 -31.48
C GLY A 314 -21.29 -6.95 -30.97
N LYS A 315 -21.09 -6.96 -29.65
CA LYS A 315 -20.02 -6.26 -28.92
C LYS A 315 -19.29 -7.24 -28.02
N MET A 316 -18.03 -6.91 -27.66
CA MET A 316 -17.22 -7.70 -26.74
C MET A 316 -16.57 -6.81 -25.68
N ASN A 317 -16.76 -7.19 -24.43
CA ASN A 317 -15.97 -6.73 -23.31
C ASN A 317 -15.19 -7.93 -22.73
N ILE A 318 -13.88 -7.91 -22.80
CA ILE A 318 -12.97 -8.96 -22.37
C ILE A 318 -12.04 -8.32 -21.33
N ALA A 319 -12.30 -8.55 -20.04
CA ALA A 319 -11.63 -7.82 -19.00
C ALA A 319 -11.06 -8.72 -17.90
N ALA A 320 -9.91 -8.34 -17.40
CA ALA A 320 -9.35 -8.84 -16.15
C ALA A 320 -9.20 -7.65 -15.19
N ASP A 321 -9.93 -7.69 -14.09
CA ASP A 321 -9.99 -6.61 -13.11
C ASP A 321 -9.52 -7.12 -11.74
N ASN A 322 -8.50 -6.48 -11.17
CA ASN A 322 -7.98 -6.79 -9.85
C ASN A 322 -8.04 -5.52 -8.98
N THR A 323 -8.72 -5.59 -7.85
CA THR A 323 -8.89 -4.46 -6.93
C THR A 323 -8.39 -4.83 -5.54
N ILE A 324 -7.57 -3.98 -4.95
CA ILE A 324 -6.91 -4.22 -3.67
C ILE A 324 -7.16 -3.04 -2.72
N SER A 325 -7.45 -3.36 -1.45
CA SER A 325 -7.52 -2.41 -0.35
C SER A 325 -6.81 -2.99 0.88
N ASN A 326 -5.85 -2.26 1.46
CA ASN A 326 -4.99 -2.75 2.53
C ASN A 326 -4.88 -1.79 3.71
N GLU A 327 -5.11 -2.29 4.93
CA GLU A 327 -4.78 -1.61 6.17
C GLU A 327 -3.90 -2.51 7.05
N ILE A 328 -2.57 -2.31 7.03
CA ILE A 328 -1.59 -3.21 7.64
C ILE A 328 -0.77 -2.47 8.70
N GLN A 329 -0.97 -2.82 9.98
CA GLN A 329 -0.45 -2.03 11.09
C GLN A 329 0.31 -2.85 12.13
N ALA A 330 1.44 -2.31 12.61
CA ALA A 330 2.12 -2.75 13.83
C ALA A 330 2.32 -1.57 14.78
N ALA A 331 1.79 -1.65 16.00
CA ALA A 331 1.89 -0.55 16.95
C ALA A 331 2.30 -1.01 18.34
N THR A 332 3.29 -0.33 18.94
CA THR A 332 3.66 -0.57 20.32
C THR A 332 3.63 0.69 21.17
N GLN A 333 3.15 0.53 22.39
CA GLN A 333 3.20 1.58 23.38
C GLN A 333 3.66 1.08 24.74
N VAL A 334 4.69 1.68 25.27
CA VAL A 334 5.25 1.41 26.60
C VAL A 334 5.16 2.64 27.48
N GLY A 335 4.52 2.50 28.64
CA GLY A 335 4.33 3.59 29.58
C GLY A 335 2.95 4.27 29.46
N LYS A 336 2.65 5.21 30.37
CA LYS A 336 1.35 5.89 30.35
C LYS A 336 1.16 6.72 29.10
N SER A 337 0.25 6.25 28.26
CA SER A 337 -0.35 7.08 27.25
C SER A 337 -1.38 8.04 27.81
N ARG A 338 -1.61 9.13 27.11
CA ARG A 338 -2.80 9.95 27.27
C ARG A 338 -3.99 9.41 26.47
N PHE A 339 -3.81 8.32 25.72
CA PHE A 339 -4.83 7.69 24.90
C PHE A 339 -5.59 6.66 25.75
N GLN A 340 -6.89 6.71 25.75
CA GLN A 340 -7.71 5.92 26.65
C GLN A 340 -8.69 4.95 25.98
N THR A 341 -8.72 4.82 24.64
CA THR A 341 -9.70 3.94 24.01
C THR A 341 -9.13 3.19 22.78
N LYS A 342 -9.64 1.98 22.59
CA LYS A 342 -9.32 1.06 21.50
C LYS A 342 -9.58 1.68 20.10
N SER A 343 -10.65 2.46 19.96
CA SER A 343 -10.98 3.20 18.73
C SER A 343 -10.01 4.35 18.40
N GLN A 344 -9.16 4.75 19.35
CA GLN A 344 -8.13 5.76 19.14
C GLN A 344 -6.80 5.18 18.69
N MET A 345 -6.65 3.87 18.59
CA MET A 345 -5.47 3.22 18.02
C MET A 345 -5.64 2.84 16.55
N SER A 346 -6.82 2.42 16.12
CA SER A 346 -7.08 2.17 14.70
C SER A 346 -7.18 3.44 13.84
N GLY A 347 -7.77 4.54 14.37
CA GLY A 347 -7.62 5.89 13.77
C GLY A 347 -6.52 6.72 14.41
N GLY A 348 -5.80 6.17 15.37
CA GLY A 348 -4.92 6.86 16.29
C GLY A 348 -3.43 6.77 15.98
N THR A 349 -3.02 5.97 15.00
CA THR A 349 -1.60 5.84 14.67
C THR A 349 -1.08 7.18 14.14
N LEU A 350 -1.83 7.84 13.30
CA LEU A 350 -1.51 9.17 12.84
C LEU A 350 -1.65 10.19 13.98
N ASN A 351 -2.69 10.13 14.81
CA ASN A 351 -2.83 10.99 15.99
C ASN A 351 -1.74 10.76 17.04
N ALA A 352 -1.20 9.55 17.19
CA ALA A 352 -0.02 9.28 18.00
C ALA A 352 1.26 9.88 17.36
N ILE A 353 1.37 9.75 16.08
CA ILE A 353 2.43 10.34 15.27
C ILE A 353 2.28 11.87 15.31
N LEU A 354 1.07 12.37 15.11
CA LEU A 354 0.72 13.74 14.96
C LEU A 354 0.61 14.45 16.31
N GLY A 355 0.47 13.76 17.39
CA GLY A 355 0.47 14.27 18.79
C GLY A 355 -0.57 15.32 19.10
N THR A 356 -1.72 15.28 18.45
CA THR A 356 -2.78 16.29 18.55
C THR A 356 -3.61 16.25 19.84
N THR A 357 -3.30 15.45 20.81
CA THR A 357 -4.12 15.45 22.02
C THR A 357 -3.66 16.44 23.07
N SER A 358 -4.39 17.51 23.19
CA SER A 358 -4.31 18.51 24.28
C SER A 358 -5.13 18.09 25.50
N ASN A 359 -5.20 16.83 25.89
CA ASN A 359 -5.91 16.44 27.08
C ASN A 359 -5.05 16.62 28.36
N ARG A 360 -5.31 17.65 29.13
CA ARG A 360 -4.86 17.81 30.49
C ARG A 360 -5.61 16.85 31.43
N GLY A 361 -5.36 15.52 31.28
CA GLY A 361 -5.89 14.52 32.18
C GLY A 361 -5.17 14.50 33.52
N LYS A 362 -5.92 14.28 34.59
CA LYS A 362 -5.43 14.21 35.99
C LYS A 362 -4.35 13.12 36.12
N SER A 363 -3.18 13.50 36.63
CA SER A 363 -2.06 12.59 36.87
C SER A 363 -2.39 11.48 37.87
N ALA A 364 -2.31 10.22 37.46
CA ALA A 364 -2.34 9.09 38.37
C ALA A 364 -0.99 8.94 39.11
N LYS A 365 -1.03 8.54 40.37
CA LYS A 365 0.12 8.43 41.25
C LYS A 365 0.91 7.15 40.96
N VAL A 366 2.20 7.28 40.76
CA VAL A 366 3.13 6.14 40.60
C VAL A 366 3.99 6.03 41.86
N ASP A 367 4.00 4.90 42.50
CA ASP A 367 4.52 4.75 43.88
C ASP A 367 5.94 4.24 44.04
N LYS A 368 6.66 3.85 43.08
CA LYS A 368 8.14 3.59 43.08
C LYS A 368 8.57 3.03 41.72
N ILE A 369 9.55 3.67 41.11
CA ILE A 369 10.22 3.10 39.92
C ILE A 369 11.57 2.58 40.39
N GLY A 370 11.78 1.30 40.17
CA GLY A 370 13.11 0.70 40.27
C GLY A 370 14.00 1.03 39.05
N GLN A 371 15.23 0.55 39.07
CA GLN A 371 16.19 0.69 37.97
C GLN A 371 15.71 -0.12 36.76
N TYR A 372 15.17 0.50 35.71
CA TYR A 372 14.55 -0.27 34.62
C TYR A 372 14.98 0.20 33.24
N PHE A 373 15.09 -0.79 32.35
CA PHE A 373 15.14 -0.68 30.93
C PHE A 373 13.71 -0.85 30.39
N SER A 374 13.27 0.05 29.51
CA SER A 374 12.00 -0.08 28.80
C SER A 374 12.26 -0.02 27.28
N ALA A 375 11.73 -0.99 26.57
CA ALA A 375 11.88 -1.06 25.13
C ALA A 375 10.53 -1.29 24.42
N GLY A 376 10.38 -0.70 23.25
CA GLY A 376 9.28 -0.94 22.32
C GLY A 376 9.82 -1.23 20.93
N ALA A 377 9.23 -2.21 20.25
CA ALA A 377 9.53 -2.50 18.86
C ALA A 377 8.23 -2.78 18.08
N ALA A 378 7.98 -2.00 17.04
CA ALA A 378 6.95 -2.26 16.07
C ALA A 378 7.61 -2.68 14.76
N ILE A 379 7.25 -3.83 14.23
CA ILE A 379 7.80 -4.41 13.01
C ILE A 379 6.64 -4.77 12.11
N ASN A 380 6.64 -4.21 10.91
CA ASN A 380 5.66 -4.52 9.88
C ASN A 380 6.40 -4.92 8.60
N ILE A 381 6.10 -6.10 8.10
CA ILE A 381 6.69 -6.67 6.88
C ILE A 381 5.55 -7.07 5.97
N VAL A 382 5.52 -6.51 4.78
CA VAL A 382 4.48 -6.71 3.79
C VAL A 382 5.12 -7.12 2.47
N ASP A 383 4.60 -8.18 1.88
CA ASP A 383 4.96 -8.69 0.57
C ASP A 383 3.67 -8.91 -0.22
N GLU A 384 3.49 -8.16 -1.32
CA GLU A 384 2.28 -8.20 -2.13
C GLU A 384 2.57 -8.37 -3.60
N ALA A 385 1.87 -9.30 -4.23
CA ALA A 385 1.90 -9.51 -5.67
C ALA A 385 0.48 -9.43 -6.26
N ASN A 386 0.23 -8.38 -7.04
CA ASN A 386 -1.09 -8.04 -7.57
C ASN A 386 -1.06 -8.02 -9.09
N SER A 387 -1.93 -8.79 -9.74
CA SER A 387 -1.91 -8.86 -11.20
C SER A 387 -3.29 -8.95 -11.85
N ALA A 388 -3.44 -8.24 -12.96
CA ALA A 388 -4.55 -8.40 -13.89
C ALA A 388 -3.99 -8.73 -15.28
N LYS A 389 -4.42 -9.84 -15.88
CA LYS A 389 -3.87 -10.28 -17.15
C LYS A 389 -4.95 -10.75 -18.12
N VAL A 390 -4.91 -10.23 -19.36
CA VAL A 390 -5.69 -10.75 -20.48
C VAL A 390 -4.75 -11.33 -21.53
N THR A 391 -5.01 -12.56 -21.94
CA THR A 391 -4.26 -13.23 -23.00
C THR A 391 -5.18 -13.63 -24.15
N VAL A 392 -4.93 -13.09 -25.33
CA VAL A 392 -5.52 -13.58 -26.58
C VAL A 392 -4.54 -14.53 -27.22
N GLN A 393 -4.85 -15.82 -27.14
CA GLN A 393 -3.94 -16.88 -27.56
C GLN A 393 -3.79 -16.96 -29.07
N LYS A 394 -2.69 -17.52 -29.46
CA LYS A 394 -2.40 -17.91 -30.84
C LYS A 394 -3.56 -18.67 -31.49
N GLY A 395 -3.98 -18.21 -32.67
CA GLY A 395 -5.07 -18.79 -33.45
C GLY A 395 -6.46 -18.33 -33.07
N ALA A 396 -6.62 -17.54 -32.00
CA ALA A 396 -7.89 -16.95 -31.60
C ALA A 396 -8.41 -15.97 -32.68
N GLN A 397 -9.72 -15.94 -32.88
CA GLN A 397 -10.39 -15.00 -33.78
C GLN A 397 -11.51 -14.29 -33.03
N LEU A 398 -11.36 -12.99 -32.83
CA LEU A 398 -12.35 -12.12 -32.20
C LEU A 398 -13.00 -11.25 -33.28
N THR A 399 -14.32 -11.38 -33.48
CA THR A 399 -15.04 -10.62 -34.50
C THR A 399 -16.29 -9.98 -33.91
N ALA A 400 -16.30 -8.67 -33.85
CA ALA A 400 -17.51 -7.90 -33.48
C ALA A 400 -18.30 -7.51 -34.74
N THR A 401 -19.63 -7.63 -34.65
CA THR A 401 -20.53 -7.40 -35.79
C THR A 401 -21.34 -6.12 -35.71
N ASP A 402 -21.32 -5.41 -34.57
CA ASP A 402 -22.01 -4.17 -34.35
C ASP A 402 -21.39 -2.98 -35.15
N SER A 403 -22.18 -1.98 -35.43
CA SER A 403 -21.76 -0.82 -36.23
C SER A 403 -20.75 0.10 -35.55
N GLY A 404 -20.59 -0.01 -34.22
CA GLY A 404 -19.69 0.83 -33.42
C GLY A 404 -20.15 2.27 -33.25
N VAL A 405 -21.45 2.52 -33.28
CA VAL A 405 -22.05 3.83 -32.97
C VAL A 405 -23.18 3.65 -31.96
N ASP A 406 -23.31 4.61 -31.06
CA ASP A 406 -24.44 4.68 -30.13
C ASP A 406 -25.69 5.29 -30.81
N ASP A 407 -26.78 5.43 -30.05
CA ASP A 407 -28.04 5.99 -30.54
C ASP A 407 -27.94 7.47 -30.97
N GLU A 408 -26.96 8.19 -30.43
CA GLU A 408 -26.61 9.57 -30.76
C GLU A 408 -25.64 9.68 -31.95
N GLY A 409 -25.13 8.57 -32.45
CA GLY A 409 -24.18 8.48 -33.56
C GLY A 409 -22.70 8.69 -33.17
N ASN A 410 -22.38 8.63 -31.85
CA ASN A 410 -20.99 8.70 -31.41
C ASN A 410 -20.31 7.36 -31.59
N ALA A 411 -19.01 7.39 -31.88
CA ALA A 411 -18.21 6.14 -31.99
C ALA A 411 -18.01 5.50 -30.62
N VAL A 412 -18.39 4.22 -30.49
CA VAL A 412 -18.19 3.39 -29.30
C VAL A 412 -17.35 2.18 -29.61
N ALA A 413 -16.57 1.68 -28.65
CA ALA A 413 -15.80 0.46 -28.81
C ALA A 413 -16.73 -0.75 -29.01
N THR A 414 -16.47 -1.55 -30.05
CA THR A 414 -17.16 -2.81 -30.28
C THR A 414 -16.36 -4.01 -29.76
N ILE A 415 -15.05 -3.85 -29.64
CA ILE A 415 -14.17 -4.77 -28.92
C ILE A 415 -13.41 -3.94 -27.90
N ASN A 416 -13.57 -4.28 -26.62
CA ASN A 416 -12.79 -3.76 -25.52
C ASN A 416 -12.03 -4.93 -24.87
N ILE A 417 -10.70 -4.84 -24.85
CA ILE A 417 -9.82 -5.81 -24.19
C ILE A 417 -9.05 -5.03 -23.13
N SER A 418 -9.27 -5.34 -21.85
CA SER A 418 -8.67 -4.57 -20.78
C SER A 418 -8.10 -5.43 -19.65
N ALA A 419 -6.97 -5.01 -19.14
CA ALA A 419 -6.41 -5.50 -17.89
C ALA A 419 -6.29 -4.31 -16.93
N ASN A 420 -6.97 -4.37 -15.79
CA ASN A 420 -6.97 -3.29 -14.81
C ASN A 420 -6.51 -3.85 -13.47
N ASN A 421 -5.43 -3.32 -12.93
CA ASN A 421 -4.95 -3.61 -11.58
C ASN A 421 -5.01 -2.31 -10.79
N THR A 422 -5.91 -2.24 -9.80
CA THR A 422 -6.17 -1.02 -9.05
C THR A 422 -5.95 -1.24 -7.56
N ILE A 423 -5.08 -0.44 -6.96
CA ILE A 423 -4.96 -0.35 -5.52
C ILE A 423 -5.72 0.91 -5.09
N GLU A 424 -6.90 0.69 -4.50
CA GLU A 424 -7.81 1.77 -4.10
C GLU A 424 -7.42 2.40 -2.77
N ASP A 425 -6.82 1.60 -1.86
CA ASP A 425 -6.44 2.05 -0.52
C ASP A 425 -5.27 1.22 -0.02
N SER A 426 -4.20 1.89 0.42
CA SER A 426 -3.05 1.20 1.01
C SER A 426 -2.46 2.04 2.14
N PHE A 427 -2.67 1.54 3.36
CA PHE A 427 -2.10 2.11 4.57
C PHE A 427 -1.23 1.10 5.32
N MET A 428 0.06 1.38 5.43
CA MET A 428 0.99 0.51 6.13
C MET A 428 1.77 1.27 7.19
N SER A 429 1.79 0.75 8.42
CA SER A 429 2.45 1.46 9.51
C SER A 429 3.22 0.58 10.48
N ALA A 430 4.34 1.09 10.98
CA ALA A 430 5.11 0.53 12.09
C ALA A 430 5.44 1.62 13.11
N THR A 431 4.67 1.68 14.19
CA THR A 431 4.78 2.77 15.17
C THR A 431 5.17 2.27 16.55
N SER A 432 6.27 2.78 17.10
CA SER A 432 6.74 2.43 18.44
C SER A 432 6.87 3.67 19.33
N VAL A 433 6.19 3.65 20.49
CA VAL A 433 6.21 4.74 21.45
C VAL A 433 6.63 4.23 22.83
N VAL A 434 7.74 4.68 23.35
CA VAL A 434 8.21 4.38 24.71
C VAL A 434 8.24 5.65 25.52
N ASN A 435 7.28 5.80 26.43
CA ASN A 435 7.15 6.96 27.32
C ASN A 435 7.21 6.51 28.76
N ASN A 436 8.23 6.88 29.50
CA ASN A 436 8.33 6.62 30.94
C ASN A 436 8.20 7.95 31.73
N TYR A 437 7.06 8.13 32.39
CA TYR A 437 6.80 9.30 33.22
C TYR A 437 6.92 8.92 34.68
N ALA A 438 8.01 9.31 35.33
CA ALA A 438 8.16 9.21 36.77
C ALA A 438 7.58 10.48 37.44
N THR A 439 6.51 10.33 38.24
CA THR A 439 6.05 11.39 39.12
C THR A 439 6.56 11.15 40.54
N LYS A 440 7.40 12.03 41.07
CA LYS A 440 7.84 11.97 42.46
C LYS A 440 6.73 12.58 43.31
N ARG A 441 6.10 11.75 44.16
CA ARG A 441 5.19 12.23 45.19
C ARG A 441 6.03 12.80 46.31
N GLY A 442 5.99 14.07 46.51
CA GLY A 442 6.47 14.68 47.73
C GLY A 442 5.68 14.13 48.94
N THR A 443 6.28 13.26 49.70
CA THR A 443 5.77 12.92 51.04
C THR A 443 6.02 14.13 51.93
N THR A 444 5.01 14.95 52.14
CA THR A 444 4.98 15.82 53.32
C THR A 444 4.71 14.92 54.52
N SER A 445 5.73 14.29 55.05
CA SER A 445 5.68 13.83 56.43
C SER A 445 6.11 15.02 57.27
N SER A 446 5.21 15.51 58.10
CA SER A 446 5.50 16.45 59.13
C SER A 446 6.61 15.88 60.06
N GLY A 447 7.78 16.49 60.06
CA GLY A 447 8.75 16.35 61.16
C GLY A 447 9.87 15.34 61.00
N GLY A 448 10.40 15.10 59.84
CA GLY A 448 11.58 14.26 59.67
C GLY A 448 12.64 14.91 58.76
N THR A 449 13.89 14.97 59.21
CA THR A 449 15.06 15.42 58.47
C THR A 449 15.13 14.73 57.11
N PRO A 450 15.40 15.43 55.99
CA PRO A 450 15.50 14.83 54.67
C PRO A 450 16.70 13.87 54.65
N SER A 451 16.46 12.61 54.53
CA SER A 451 17.53 11.65 54.25
C SER A 451 18.00 11.91 52.78
N THR A 452 19.20 12.38 52.66
CA THR A 452 19.93 12.47 51.37
C THR A 452 20.33 11.09 50.89
N GLY A 453 19.36 10.31 50.43
CA GLY A 453 19.61 9.10 49.69
C GLY A 453 19.88 9.46 48.24
N THR A 454 21.13 9.64 47.87
CA THR A 454 21.61 9.73 46.49
C THR A 454 21.52 8.34 45.82
N GLY A 455 20.34 7.93 45.50
CA GLY A 455 20.15 6.78 44.59
C GLY A 455 20.02 7.30 43.16
N THR A 456 21.07 7.24 42.40
CA THR A 456 21.05 7.43 40.95
C THR A 456 20.28 6.27 40.32
N GLN A 457 19.08 6.53 39.87
CA GLN A 457 18.31 5.57 39.09
C GLN A 457 18.67 5.72 37.62
N THR A 458 19.16 4.64 37.02
CA THR A 458 19.54 4.54 35.61
C THR A 458 18.38 3.94 34.83
N ALA A 459 17.62 4.73 34.10
CA ALA A 459 16.64 4.22 33.15
C ALA A 459 17.20 4.37 31.73
N ALA A 460 17.19 3.29 30.98
CA ALA A 460 17.43 3.31 29.54
C ALA A 460 16.10 3.06 28.82
N LEU A 461 15.81 3.88 27.83
CA LEU A 461 14.61 3.78 27.00
C LEU A 461 15.05 3.48 25.56
N ALA A 462 14.40 2.51 24.92
CA ALA A 462 14.64 2.20 23.52
C ALA A 462 13.30 2.07 22.76
N SER A 463 13.24 2.62 21.58
CA SER A 463 12.06 2.51 20.70
C SER A 463 12.52 2.31 19.26
N VAL A 464 11.91 1.34 18.57
CA VAL A 464 12.21 1.04 17.16
C VAL A 464 10.90 0.85 16.40
N GLY A 465 10.75 1.56 15.29
CA GLY A 465 9.72 1.31 14.28
C GLY A 465 10.42 0.81 13.00
N PHE A 466 9.98 -0.32 12.47
CA PHE A 466 10.50 -0.91 11.24
C PHE A 466 9.34 -1.27 10.32
N LEU A 467 9.28 -0.65 9.15
CA LEU A 467 8.39 -1.01 8.06
C LEU A 467 9.22 -1.45 6.87
N GLN A 468 8.85 -2.59 6.32
CA GLN A 468 9.28 -3.04 5.00
C GLN A 468 8.03 -3.39 4.19
N ALA A 469 7.87 -2.76 3.03
CA ALA A 469 6.80 -3.05 2.08
C ALA A 469 7.42 -3.33 0.71
N ASP A 470 7.12 -4.50 0.18
CA ASP A 470 7.48 -4.92 -1.18
C ASP A 470 6.18 -5.20 -1.94
N MET A 471 5.93 -4.43 -3.00
CA MET A 471 4.67 -4.48 -3.75
C MET A 471 4.97 -4.58 -5.25
N ASP A 472 4.53 -5.68 -5.86
CA ASP A 472 4.63 -5.91 -7.31
C ASP A 472 3.22 -5.86 -7.93
N ASN A 473 2.93 -4.77 -8.66
CA ASN A 473 1.64 -4.50 -9.26
C ASN A 473 1.75 -4.55 -10.78
N SER A 474 0.89 -5.33 -11.43
CA SER A 474 0.93 -5.46 -12.89
C SER A 474 -0.44 -5.53 -13.53
N ALA A 475 -0.58 -4.83 -14.65
CA ALA A 475 -1.70 -4.96 -15.58
C ALA A 475 -1.15 -5.32 -16.96
N GLN A 476 -1.61 -6.41 -17.55
CA GLN A 476 -1.02 -6.89 -18.80
C GLN A 476 -2.05 -7.39 -19.81
N VAL A 477 -1.97 -6.91 -21.04
CA VAL A 477 -2.68 -7.48 -22.19
C VAL A 477 -1.68 -8.08 -23.17
N VAL A 478 -1.78 -9.36 -23.42
CA VAL A 478 -0.92 -10.10 -24.37
C VAL A 478 -1.76 -10.62 -25.52
N ILE A 479 -1.50 -10.13 -26.71
CA ILE A 479 -1.97 -10.73 -27.96
C ILE A 479 -0.82 -11.60 -28.44
N GLU A 480 -0.93 -12.93 -28.33
CA GLU A 480 0.17 -13.83 -28.66
C GLU A 480 0.57 -13.73 -30.13
N GLY A 481 1.83 -14.03 -30.44
CA GLY A 481 2.35 -14.01 -31.82
C GLY A 481 2.00 -15.26 -32.61
N SER A 482 2.18 -15.17 -33.93
CA SER A 482 2.10 -16.36 -34.84
C SER A 482 3.23 -17.37 -34.53
N GLY A 483 3.02 -18.65 -34.82
CA GLY A 483 4.10 -19.62 -34.73
C GLY A 483 5.13 -19.45 -35.82
N ASP A 484 6.25 -20.23 -35.72
CA ASP A 484 7.43 -20.21 -36.60
C ASP A 484 7.18 -20.26 -38.13
N GLN A 485 5.95 -20.52 -38.54
CA GLN A 485 5.56 -20.60 -39.96
C GLN A 485 4.55 -19.49 -40.36
N GLY A 486 4.32 -18.46 -39.50
CA GLY A 486 3.32 -17.42 -39.75
C GLY A 486 1.87 -17.92 -39.71
N THR A 487 1.64 -19.15 -39.25
CA THR A 487 0.32 -19.73 -39.13
C THR A 487 -0.25 -19.55 -37.69
N GLY A 488 -1.54 -19.21 -37.62
CA GLY A 488 -2.23 -19.10 -36.37
C GLY A 488 -2.02 -17.78 -35.63
N ALA A 489 -1.72 -16.71 -36.37
CA ALA A 489 -1.77 -15.37 -35.79
C ALA A 489 -3.19 -15.06 -35.22
N PRO A 490 -3.33 -14.39 -34.07
CA PRO A 490 -4.61 -13.91 -33.61
C PRO A 490 -5.19 -12.87 -34.57
N VAL A 491 -6.52 -12.88 -34.71
CA VAL A 491 -7.25 -11.92 -35.54
C VAL A 491 -8.28 -11.21 -34.66
N ILE A 492 -8.25 -9.89 -34.62
CA ILE A 492 -9.18 -9.05 -33.87
C ILE A 492 -9.83 -8.07 -34.82
N LYS A 493 -11.16 -8.18 -35.05
CA LYS A 493 -11.90 -7.35 -36.01
C LYS A 493 -13.18 -6.80 -35.41
N GLY A 494 -13.31 -5.47 -35.42
CA GLY A 494 -14.50 -4.76 -34.92
C GLY A 494 -14.61 -3.36 -35.52
N ALA A 495 -15.75 -2.69 -35.36
CA ALA A 495 -15.91 -1.34 -35.88
C ALA A 495 -14.94 -0.35 -35.17
N ASN A 496 -14.85 -0.44 -33.85
CA ASN A 496 -13.84 0.27 -33.06
C ASN A 496 -13.21 -0.74 -32.07
N VAL A 497 -11.90 -0.71 -31.94
CA VAL A 497 -11.13 -1.65 -31.09
C VAL A 497 -10.33 -0.88 -30.06
N ASN A 498 -10.48 -1.29 -28.81
CA ASN A 498 -9.80 -0.73 -27.66
C ASN A 498 -9.00 -1.84 -26.94
N ILE A 499 -7.72 -1.64 -26.72
CA ILE A 499 -6.85 -2.59 -26.03
C ILE A 499 -6.03 -1.81 -24.99
N ASN A 500 -6.28 -2.06 -23.71
CA ASN A 500 -5.66 -1.27 -22.65
C ASN A 500 -5.19 -2.11 -21.47
N ALA A 501 -4.04 -1.74 -20.94
CA ALA A 501 -3.54 -2.17 -19.65
C ALA A 501 -3.44 -0.94 -18.73
N ASN A 502 -4.02 -1.03 -17.55
CA ASN A 502 -4.01 0.06 -16.58
C ASN A 502 -3.62 -0.47 -15.20
N SER A 503 -2.49 -0.01 -14.69
CA SER A 503 -2.04 -0.32 -13.34
C SER A 503 -2.06 0.98 -12.52
N ALA A 504 -3.04 1.10 -11.62
CA ALA A 504 -3.30 2.30 -10.88
C ALA A 504 -3.09 2.07 -9.37
N PHE A 505 -2.19 2.83 -8.82
CA PHE A 505 -1.97 2.98 -7.39
C PHE A 505 -2.47 4.38 -7.02
N GLU A 506 -3.78 4.55 -7.06
CA GLU A 506 -4.45 5.84 -6.98
C GLU A 506 -5.58 5.76 -5.96
N TYR A 507 -5.73 6.80 -5.16
CA TYR A 507 -6.71 6.85 -4.10
C TYR A 507 -7.72 7.97 -4.30
N ASP A 508 -8.99 7.65 -4.40
CA ASP A 508 -10.12 8.61 -4.51
C ASP A 508 -11.31 8.23 -3.60
N ARG A 509 -11.03 7.92 -2.34
CA ARG A 509 -12.10 7.66 -1.36
C ARG A 509 -12.78 8.94 -0.87
N LEU A 510 -12.10 10.06 -0.98
CA LEU A 510 -12.57 11.32 -0.43
C LEU A 510 -13.88 11.81 -1.06
N GLY A 511 -14.04 11.62 -2.38
CA GLY A 511 -15.26 12.04 -3.09
C GLY A 511 -16.51 11.37 -2.53
N SER A 512 -16.54 10.06 -2.48
CA SER A 512 -17.65 9.26 -1.96
C SER A 512 -17.91 9.52 -0.47
N MET A 513 -16.85 9.69 0.32
CA MET A 513 -16.94 9.99 1.74
C MET A 513 -17.56 11.38 2.00
N ILE A 514 -17.19 12.40 1.23
CA ILE A 514 -17.75 13.76 1.37
C ILE A 514 -19.24 13.79 1.06
N ASP A 515 -19.66 13.11 0.02
CA ASP A 515 -21.07 13.01 -0.36
C ASP A 515 -21.88 12.34 0.78
N SER A 516 -21.36 11.26 1.36
CA SER A 516 -21.96 10.60 2.53
C SER A 516 -22.02 11.52 3.73
N LEU A 517 -20.94 12.23 4.04
CA LEU A 517 -20.88 13.19 5.15
C LEU A 517 -21.90 14.32 5.02
N GLN A 518 -22.00 14.92 3.85
CA GLN A 518 -22.97 15.99 3.60
C GLN A 518 -24.40 15.50 3.79
N LYS A 519 -24.68 14.29 3.30
CA LYS A 519 -26.01 13.69 3.38
C LYS A 519 -26.38 13.27 4.80
N ASP A 520 -25.45 12.65 5.53
CA ASP A 520 -25.74 12.01 6.80
C ASP A 520 -25.63 12.96 7.99
N TYR A 521 -24.79 13.98 7.91
CA TYR A 521 -24.47 14.86 9.04
C TYR A 521 -24.78 16.34 8.84
N GLY A 522 -25.19 16.77 7.66
CA GLY A 522 -25.59 18.17 7.40
C GLY A 522 -26.64 18.66 8.38
N ASP A 523 -27.68 17.88 8.61
CA ASP A 523 -28.77 18.19 9.55
C ASP A 523 -28.30 18.22 11.02
N ILE A 524 -27.33 17.37 11.39
CA ILE A 524 -26.75 17.34 12.73
C ILE A 524 -25.90 18.59 12.98
N VAL A 525 -25.07 19.00 12.02
CA VAL A 525 -24.28 20.25 12.15
C VAL A 525 -25.19 21.45 12.25
N GLU A 526 -26.29 21.51 11.49
CA GLU A 526 -27.27 22.57 11.57
C GLU A 526 -28.02 22.58 12.91
N LYS A 527 -28.40 21.42 13.45
CA LYS A 527 -29.02 21.26 14.77
C LYS A 527 -28.12 21.79 15.89
N TYR A 528 -26.81 21.64 15.79
CA TYR A 528 -25.85 22.05 16.78
C TYR A 528 -25.04 23.32 16.40
N GLN A 529 -25.61 24.19 15.59
CA GLN A 529 -24.98 25.48 15.20
C GLN A 529 -24.61 26.40 16.37
N GLU A 530 -25.14 26.14 17.55
CA GLU A 530 -24.76 26.81 18.80
C GLU A 530 -23.38 26.38 19.36
N VAL A 531 -22.76 25.32 18.84
CA VAL A 531 -21.39 24.94 19.16
C VAL A 531 -20.45 25.95 18.48
N PRO A 532 -19.71 26.76 19.25
CA PRO A 532 -18.90 27.83 18.68
C PRO A 532 -17.84 27.29 17.72
N GLY A 533 -17.88 27.78 16.51
CA GLY A 533 -16.90 27.40 15.46
C GLY A 533 -17.21 26.14 14.67
N LEU A 534 -18.13 25.27 15.10
CA LEU A 534 -18.44 24.01 14.42
C LEU A 534 -18.89 24.22 12.96
N LEU A 535 -19.91 25.06 12.75
CA LEU A 535 -20.42 25.33 11.39
C LEU A 535 -19.35 25.96 10.49
N THR A 536 -18.52 26.83 11.03
CA THR A 536 -17.43 27.46 10.27
C THR A 536 -16.37 26.43 9.89
N ALA A 537 -15.95 25.57 10.83
CA ALA A 537 -14.95 24.54 10.58
C ALA A 537 -15.47 23.47 9.61
N TRP A 538 -16.74 23.08 9.74
CA TRP A 538 -17.41 22.18 8.80
C TRP A 538 -17.42 22.75 7.38
N THR A 539 -17.84 24.02 7.21
CA THR A 539 -17.87 24.66 5.90
C THR A 539 -16.47 24.79 5.29
N ASP A 540 -15.46 25.10 6.12
CA ASP A 540 -14.06 25.18 5.68
C ASP A 540 -13.53 23.79 5.26
N ALA A 541 -13.86 22.74 6.01
CA ALA A 541 -13.48 21.38 5.68
C ALA A 541 -14.07 20.92 4.33
N LEU A 542 -15.35 21.15 4.10
CA LEU A 542 -15.98 20.83 2.81
C LEU A 542 -15.40 21.65 1.65
N ALA A 543 -15.09 22.93 1.87
CA ALA A 543 -14.49 23.75 0.84
C ALA A 543 -13.06 23.29 0.47
N LYS A 544 -12.25 22.94 1.46
CA LYS A 544 -10.90 22.40 1.24
C LYS A 544 -10.92 21.03 0.60
N SER A 545 -11.88 20.18 1.00
CA SER A 545 -12.11 18.90 0.36
C SER A 545 -12.43 19.04 -1.13
N GLY A 546 -13.32 19.98 -1.50
CA GLY A 546 -13.61 20.27 -2.89
C GLY A 546 -12.40 20.83 -3.68
N GLN A 547 -11.53 21.58 -3.02
CA GLN A 547 -10.26 22.02 -3.63
C GLN A 547 -9.30 20.86 -3.84
N TYR A 548 -9.18 19.98 -2.87
CA TYR A 548 -8.35 18.78 -2.97
C TYR A 548 -8.81 17.86 -4.10
N LEU A 549 -10.12 17.58 -4.21
CA LEU A 549 -10.68 16.74 -5.27
C LEU A 549 -10.45 17.32 -6.68
N SER A 550 -10.41 18.64 -6.79
CA SER A 550 -10.13 19.28 -8.09
C SER A 550 -8.64 19.37 -8.43
N ASN A 551 -7.75 19.28 -7.43
CA ASN A 551 -6.30 19.31 -7.60
C ASN A 551 -5.63 18.58 -6.42
N PRO A 552 -5.60 17.24 -6.45
CA PRO A 552 -5.02 16.44 -5.40
C PRO A 552 -3.54 16.80 -5.16
N SER A 553 -3.17 16.97 -3.89
CA SER A 553 -1.80 17.26 -3.47
C SER A 553 -1.61 16.93 -2.00
N VAL A 554 -0.39 16.63 -1.59
CA VAL A 554 -0.08 16.35 -0.18
C VAL A 554 -0.45 17.53 0.73
N ASP A 555 -0.14 18.74 0.30
CA ASP A 555 -0.48 19.96 1.06
C ASP A 555 -2.02 20.12 1.14
N GLY A 556 -2.74 19.84 0.06
CA GLY A 556 -4.20 19.86 0.02
C GLY A 556 -4.83 18.81 0.95
N ALA A 557 -4.29 17.59 0.98
CA ALA A 557 -4.72 16.54 1.91
C ALA A 557 -4.52 16.95 3.36
N MET A 558 -3.37 17.58 3.68
CA MET A 558 -3.09 18.11 5.02
C MET A 558 -4.05 19.23 5.43
N ASP A 559 -4.35 20.14 4.52
CA ASP A 559 -5.31 21.22 4.76
C ASP A 559 -6.73 20.71 5.04
N VAL A 560 -7.15 19.65 4.33
CA VAL A 560 -8.43 18.96 4.56
C VAL A 560 -8.45 18.33 5.95
N ALA A 561 -7.44 17.53 6.27
CA ALA A 561 -7.33 16.88 7.58
C ALA A 561 -7.33 17.88 8.75
N GLU A 562 -6.60 19.00 8.63
CA GLU A 562 -6.60 20.07 9.64
C GLU A 562 -7.99 20.70 9.79
N ALA A 563 -8.71 20.89 8.70
CA ALA A 563 -10.04 21.50 8.77
C ALA A 563 -11.07 20.57 9.45
N PHE A 564 -11.03 19.27 9.19
CA PHE A 564 -11.86 18.30 9.92
C PHE A 564 -11.46 18.20 11.40
N GLN A 565 -10.17 18.22 11.72
CA GLN A 565 -9.71 18.27 13.10
C GLN A 565 -10.22 19.52 13.84
N ASN A 566 -10.27 20.67 13.19
CA ASN A 566 -10.81 21.91 13.77
C ASN A 566 -12.31 21.78 14.09
N ALA A 567 -13.08 21.02 13.31
CA ALA A 567 -14.48 20.73 13.61
C ALA A 567 -14.62 19.85 14.86
N VAL A 568 -13.79 18.81 14.98
CA VAL A 568 -13.72 17.95 16.19
C VAL A 568 -13.33 18.75 17.42
N ASP A 569 -12.33 19.62 17.31
CA ASP A 569 -11.86 20.45 18.40
C ASP A 569 -12.95 21.43 18.89
N SER A 570 -13.76 21.95 17.97
CA SER A 570 -14.90 22.82 18.30
C SER A 570 -15.94 22.11 19.17
N ILE A 571 -16.25 20.85 18.88
CA ILE A 571 -17.16 20.02 19.70
C ILE A 571 -16.49 19.72 21.05
N SER A 572 -15.25 19.27 21.03
CA SER A 572 -14.51 18.89 22.22
C SER A 572 -14.36 20.04 23.22
N VAL A 573 -14.09 21.27 22.76
CA VAL A 573 -13.97 22.46 23.59
C VAL A 573 -15.32 22.79 24.25
N LYS A 574 -16.44 22.69 23.54
CA LYS A 574 -17.78 22.99 24.08
C LYS A 574 -18.16 22.05 25.21
N TYR A 575 -17.82 20.77 25.09
CA TYR A 575 -18.29 19.72 26.03
C TYR A 575 -17.24 19.27 27.05
N ALA A 576 -16.01 19.83 27.03
CA ALA A 576 -14.89 19.42 27.89
C ALA A 576 -15.20 19.50 29.41
N ASP A 577 -16.04 20.45 29.83
CA ASP A 577 -16.36 20.71 31.22
C ASP A 577 -17.83 20.39 31.60
N THR A 578 -18.59 19.75 30.70
CA THR A 578 -19.99 19.40 30.94
C THR A 578 -20.14 18.04 31.63
N ALA A 579 -20.91 17.99 32.73
CA ALA A 579 -21.16 16.74 33.44
C ALA A 579 -21.99 15.71 32.63
N MET A 580 -22.62 16.13 31.55
CA MET A 580 -23.48 15.28 30.71
C MET A 580 -22.75 14.62 29.54
N GLY A 581 -21.49 14.97 29.29
CA GLY A 581 -20.74 14.45 28.11
C GLY A 581 -21.20 15.01 26.78
N VAL A 582 -20.65 14.51 25.70
CA VAL A 582 -21.05 14.82 24.31
C VAL A 582 -22.34 14.08 24.00
N PRO A 583 -23.37 14.71 23.40
CA PRO A 583 -24.55 14.01 22.90
C PRO A 583 -24.17 12.89 21.91
N GLU A 584 -24.91 11.79 21.89
CA GLU A 584 -24.60 10.58 21.13
C GLU A 584 -24.49 10.84 19.63
N ASP A 585 -25.38 11.64 19.05
CA ASP A 585 -25.34 12.04 17.65
C ASP A 585 -24.12 12.93 17.30
N LEU A 586 -23.69 13.79 18.21
CA LEU A 586 -22.44 14.55 18.06
C LEU A 586 -21.19 13.69 18.33
N GLN A 587 -21.30 12.66 19.16
CA GLN A 587 -20.19 11.73 19.37
C GLN A 587 -19.93 10.92 18.09
N THR A 588 -21.00 10.43 17.46
CA THR A 588 -20.89 9.73 16.17
C THR A 588 -20.29 10.63 15.10
N LEU A 589 -20.82 11.85 14.94
CA LEU A 589 -20.22 12.83 14.03
C LEU A 589 -18.73 13.08 14.35
N MET A 590 -18.37 13.17 15.61
CA MET A 590 -16.98 13.44 16.02
C MET A 590 -16.05 12.25 15.70
N ASP A 591 -16.53 11.03 15.88
CA ASP A 591 -15.77 9.81 15.56
C ASP A 591 -15.54 9.70 14.03
N ASP A 592 -16.55 10.01 13.23
CA ASP A 592 -16.42 10.03 11.77
C ASP A 592 -15.55 11.21 11.28
N LEU A 593 -15.72 12.40 11.85
CA LEU A 593 -14.83 13.53 11.53
C LEU A 593 -13.36 13.26 11.89
N LEU A 594 -13.10 12.45 12.92
CA LEU A 594 -11.76 12.00 13.24
C LEU A 594 -11.18 11.08 12.18
N ALA A 595 -12.01 10.26 11.54
CA ALA A 595 -11.59 9.48 10.38
C ALA A 595 -11.21 10.38 9.19
N PHE A 596 -11.93 11.48 8.98
CA PHE A 596 -11.59 12.47 7.95
C PHE A 596 -10.39 13.36 8.33
N ALA A 597 -10.08 13.52 9.60
CA ALA A 597 -8.86 14.19 10.02
C ALA A 597 -7.60 13.32 9.88
N ASP A 598 -7.74 12.09 9.41
CA ASP A 598 -6.63 11.18 9.14
C ASP A 598 -6.20 11.29 7.69
N VAL A 599 -4.98 11.77 7.44
CA VAL A 599 -4.42 11.97 6.09
C VAL A 599 -4.27 10.64 5.34
N SER A 600 -4.13 9.52 6.06
CA SER A 600 -4.06 8.20 5.44
C SER A 600 -5.32 7.83 4.65
N ASN A 601 -6.45 8.49 4.91
CA ASN A 601 -7.67 8.33 4.13
C ASN A 601 -7.68 9.11 2.81
N TYR A 602 -6.62 9.88 2.50
CA TYR A 602 -6.56 10.69 1.29
C TYR A 602 -5.48 10.29 0.31
N THR A 603 -4.58 9.42 0.70
CA THR A 603 -3.47 8.95 -0.15
C THR A 603 -2.92 7.63 0.37
N ASN A 604 -2.31 6.85 -0.50
CA ASN A 604 -1.55 5.67 -0.08
C ASN A 604 -0.42 6.09 0.83
N PHE A 605 -0.30 5.43 1.99
CA PHE A 605 0.52 5.94 3.07
C PHE A 605 1.37 4.86 3.75
N TYR A 606 2.68 5.09 3.80
CA TYR A 606 3.65 4.20 4.41
C TYR A 606 4.40 4.91 5.51
N THR A 607 4.36 4.40 6.74
CA THR A 607 5.02 5.07 7.86
C THR A 607 5.78 4.14 8.79
N ALA A 608 7.01 4.50 9.10
CA ALA A 608 7.75 3.94 10.23
C ALA A 608 8.08 5.06 11.22
N ALA A 609 7.62 4.92 12.44
CA ALA A 609 7.84 5.95 13.45
C ALA A 609 8.31 5.38 14.79
N SER A 610 9.22 6.07 15.44
CA SER A 610 9.66 5.70 16.78
C SER A 610 9.78 6.89 17.72
N THR A 611 9.43 6.66 18.98
CA THR A 611 9.58 7.67 20.03
C THR A 611 10.08 7.03 21.30
N ALA A 612 11.23 7.48 21.79
CA ALA A 612 11.71 7.19 23.13
C ALA A 612 11.74 8.48 23.94
N GLY A 613 10.85 8.61 24.90
CA GLY A 613 10.73 9.83 25.74
C GLY A 613 10.62 9.52 27.22
N GLY A 614 11.42 10.17 28.02
CA GLY A 614 11.26 10.19 29.48
C GLY A 614 11.17 11.63 29.97
N SER A 615 10.03 12.06 30.53
CA SER A 615 9.95 13.33 31.20
C SER A 615 9.54 13.14 32.67
N VAL A 616 10.31 13.72 33.54
CA VAL A 616 9.92 13.85 34.96
C VAL A 616 9.18 15.17 35.10
N LEU A 617 7.85 15.11 35.22
CA LEU A 617 7.03 16.25 35.62
C LEU A 617 7.11 16.34 37.14
N GLY A 618 8.06 17.10 37.65
CA GLY A 618 8.20 17.40 39.09
C GLY A 618 8.44 18.87 39.28
N THR A 619 7.64 19.44 40.16
CA THR A 619 7.84 20.77 40.72
C THR A 619 9.13 20.82 41.53
N THR A 620 10.00 21.78 41.17
CA THR A 620 10.92 22.56 41.98
C THR A 620 11.97 21.88 42.86
N SER A 621 12.48 20.72 42.66
CA SER A 621 13.78 20.32 43.22
C SER A 621 13.96 18.82 43.30
N GLY A 622 14.65 18.27 42.34
CA GLY A 622 15.07 16.87 42.36
C GLY A 622 14.79 16.19 41.04
N LYS A 623 15.70 16.31 40.10
CA LYS A 623 15.62 15.78 38.77
C LYS A 623 16.16 14.37 38.72
N GLU A 624 15.30 13.39 38.58
CA GLU A 624 15.70 12.07 38.08
C GLU A 624 15.30 12.01 36.60
N GLN A 625 16.26 11.83 35.73
CA GLN A 625 16.10 11.76 34.27
C GLN A 625 16.58 10.40 33.83
N ALA A 626 15.94 9.85 32.77
CA ALA A 626 16.51 8.69 32.07
C ALA A 626 17.96 8.99 31.67
N GLN A 627 18.88 8.07 31.86
CA GLN A 627 20.28 8.31 31.51
C GLN A 627 20.49 8.23 30.00
N VAL A 628 19.79 7.33 29.33
CA VAL A 628 19.90 7.16 27.89
C VAL A 628 18.51 6.95 27.28
N SER A 629 18.23 7.65 26.19
CA SER A 629 17.05 7.43 25.35
C SER A 629 17.51 7.16 23.91
N LEU A 630 17.08 6.06 23.36
CA LEU A 630 17.36 5.64 21.98
C LEU A 630 16.05 5.59 21.21
N ALA A 631 15.99 6.20 20.00
CA ALA A 631 14.85 6.07 19.12
C ALA A 631 15.36 5.87 17.68
N GLY A 632 14.81 4.87 16.99
CA GLY A 632 15.15 4.58 15.60
C GLY A 632 13.92 4.23 14.78
N SER A 633 13.81 4.77 13.57
CA SER A 633 12.81 4.33 12.61
C SER A 633 13.46 3.96 11.28
N ILE A 634 12.97 2.90 10.68
CA ILE A 634 13.43 2.41 9.39
C ILE A 634 12.18 2.16 8.54
N ASN A 635 12.15 2.76 7.35
CA ASN A 635 11.09 2.61 6.38
C ASN A 635 11.72 2.23 5.04
N ILE A 636 11.42 1.03 4.57
CA ILE A 636 11.93 0.49 3.32
C ILE A 636 10.72 0.11 2.47
N ASN A 637 10.53 0.79 1.36
CA ASN A 637 9.46 0.50 0.43
C ASN A 637 10.04 0.23 -0.95
N SER A 638 9.63 -0.87 -1.56
CA SER A 638 9.87 -1.19 -2.97
C SER A 638 8.51 -1.36 -3.63
N ILE A 639 8.17 -0.47 -4.54
CA ILE A 639 6.87 -0.47 -5.22
C ILE A 639 7.12 -0.51 -6.72
N LYS A 640 6.68 -1.60 -7.34
CA LYS A 640 6.68 -1.75 -8.79
C LYS A 640 5.26 -1.64 -9.30
N ASN A 641 5.08 -0.81 -10.31
CA ASN A 641 3.79 -0.58 -10.94
C ASN A 641 3.91 -0.64 -12.46
N ASN A 642 3.43 -1.74 -13.05
CA ASN A 642 3.67 -2.07 -14.45
C ASN A 642 2.35 -2.16 -15.23
N ALA A 643 2.26 -1.45 -16.35
CA ALA A 643 1.17 -1.59 -17.33
C ALA A 643 1.76 -1.97 -18.70
N GLN A 644 1.30 -3.08 -19.28
CA GLN A 644 1.91 -3.58 -20.51
C GLN A 644 0.87 -4.05 -21.52
N VAL A 645 1.01 -3.62 -22.79
CA VAL A 645 0.30 -4.18 -23.93
C VAL A 645 1.30 -4.74 -24.91
N ILE A 646 1.23 -6.03 -25.14
CA ILE A 646 2.12 -6.77 -26.05
C ILE A 646 1.29 -7.27 -27.21
N VAL A 647 1.57 -6.76 -28.42
CA VAL A 647 1.01 -7.25 -29.67
C VAL A 647 2.07 -8.12 -30.35
N GLY A 648 1.87 -9.41 -30.33
CA GLY A 648 2.84 -10.37 -30.81
C GLY A 648 2.98 -10.39 -32.34
N LYS A 649 4.04 -11.05 -32.80
CA LYS A 649 4.40 -11.22 -34.19
C LYS A 649 3.23 -11.67 -35.07
N GLY A 650 2.98 -10.93 -36.18
CA GLY A 650 1.98 -11.28 -37.17
C GLY A 650 0.53 -11.18 -36.73
N ALA A 651 0.23 -10.64 -35.55
CA ALA A 651 -1.14 -10.37 -35.06
C ALA A 651 -1.87 -9.42 -36.06
N ASP A 652 -3.16 -9.68 -36.34
CA ASP A 652 -3.99 -8.86 -37.24
C ASP A 652 -5.11 -8.17 -36.47
N ILE A 653 -4.97 -6.86 -36.24
CA ILE A 653 -5.93 -6.04 -35.50
C ILE A 653 -6.54 -5.01 -36.42
N GLU A 654 -7.84 -5.13 -36.68
CA GLU A 654 -8.57 -4.32 -37.64
C GLU A 654 -9.79 -3.65 -37.01
N ALA A 655 -9.74 -2.32 -36.91
CA ALA A 655 -10.88 -1.49 -36.59
C ALA A 655 -11.62 -1.07 -37.88
N SER A 656 -12.54 -1.93 -38.35
CA SER A 656 -13.33 -1.70 -39.53
C SER A 656 -14.64 -2.48 -39.51
N VAL A 657 -15.64 -1.93 -40.20
CA VAL A 657 -16.93 -2.59 -40.42
C VAL A 657 -17.24 -2.64 -41.91
N ALA A 658 -17.74 -3.77 -42.39
CA ALA A 658 -18.23 -3.90 -43.75
C ALA A 658 -19.75 -3.57 -43.80
N ASP A 659 -20.12 -2.50 -44.43
CA ASP A 659 -21.51 -2.10 -44.64
C ASP A 659 -21.82 -2.03 -46.15
N GLY A 660 -22.78 -2.85 -46.61
CA GLY A 660 -23.28 -2.81 -47.98
C GLY A 660 -22.23 -2.92 -49.09
N GLY A 661 -21.06 -3.51 -48.82
CA GLY A 661 -19.95 -3.64 -49.80
C GLY A 661 -18.93 -2.47 -49.71
N SER A 662 -19.12 -1.54 -48.83
CA SER A 662 -18.16 -0.49 -48.42
C SER A 662 -17.49 -0.91 -47.09
N VAL A 663 -16.20 -0.67 -46.93
CA VAL A 663 -15.50 -0.86 -45.67
C VAL A 663 -15.31 0.51 -45.06
N THR A 664 -15.92 0.73 -43.90
CA THR A 664 -15.70 1.94 -43.08
C THR A 664 -14.72 1.58 -41.98
N LYS A 665 -13.59 2.32 -41.91
CA LYS A 665 -12.59 2.15 -40.85
C LYS A 665 -12.99 2.95 -39.60
N GLY A 666 -12.85 2.35 -38.42
CA GLY A 666 -13.08 2.97 -37.12
C GLY A 666 -11.78 3.27 -36.37
N LYS A 667 -11.89 3.50 -35.09
CA LYS A 667 -10.75 3.84 -34.23
C LYS A 667 -10.10 2.58 -33.67
N LEU A 668 -8.78 2.57 -33.70
CA LEU A 668 -7.95 1.60 -32.98
C LEU A 668 -7.14 2.34 -31.92
N ASP A 669 -7.40 2.04 -30.66
CA ASP A 669 -6.67 2.59 -29.51
C ASP A 669 -5.98 1.45 -28.75
N ILE A 670 -4.65 1.55 -28.58
CA ILE A 670 -3.83 0.61 -27.82
C ILE A 670 -3.07 1.42 -26.78
N SER A 671 -3.30 1.15 -25.50
CA SER A 671 -2.71 1.96 -24.45
C SER A 671 -2.24 1.16 -23.23
N ALA A 672 -1.15 1.62 -22.63
CA ALA A 672 -0.66 1.20 -21.34
C ALA A 672 -0.54 2.43 -20.44
N ALA A 673 -1.11 2.38 -19.24
CA ALA A 673 -1.05 3.48 -18.28
C ALA A 673 -0.65 2.95 -16.90
N ALA A 674 0.42 3.51 -16.35
CA ALA A 674 0.87 3.22 -15.00
C ALA A 674 0.82 4.50 -14.15
N LYS A 675 0.05 4.46 -13.05
CA LYS A 675 -0.10 5.59 -12.14
C LYS A 675 0.27 5.19 -10.72
N GLN A 676 1.04 6.03 -10.05
CA GLN A 676 1.42 5.82 -8.67
C GLN A 676 1.43 7.12 -7.89
N HIS A 677 0.52 7.24 -6.92
CA HIS A 677 0.44 8.39 -6.01
C HIS A 677 0.55 7.91 -4.57
N ASP A 678 1.66 8.21 -3.89
CA ASP A 678 1.91 7.74 -2.53
C ASP A 678 2.77 8.67 -1.68
N VAL A 679 2.69 8.50 -0.36
CA VAL A 679 3.47 9.24 0.64
C VAL A 679 4.16 8.28 1.60
N ALA A 680 5.48 8.36 1.68
CA ALA A 680 6.28 7.64 2.65
C ALA A 680 6.71 8.55 3.81
N LEU A 681 6.39 8.16 5.04
CA LEU A 681 6.71 8.91 6.24
C LEU A 681 7.67 8.13 7.12
N ASN A 682 8.81 8.71 7.46
CA ASN A 682 9.78 8.06 8.30
C ASN A 682 10.17 8.96 9.47
N GLY A 683 10.20 8.37 10.66
CA GLY A 683 10.56 9.08 11.88
C GLY A 683 9.36 9.63 12.65
N LYS A 684 9.58 10.58 13.54
CA LYS A 684 8.53 11.18 14.34
C LYS A 684 8.03 12.45 13.70
N THR A 685 6.82 12.40 13.20
CA THR A 685 6.12 13.61 12.82
C THR A 685 5.31 14.16 13.99
N LYS A 686 5.67 15.33 14.42
CA LYS A 686 4.71 16.29 14.93
C LYS A 686 4.88 17.53 14.09
N TYR A 687 4.29 17.34 12.93
CA TYR A 687 4.02 18.19 11.92
C TYR A 687 4.51 19.45 11.70
N PHE A 688 4.14 19.93 10.72
CA PHE A 688 4.00 21.26 10.12
C PHE A 688 3.67 22.40 11.13
N ILE A 689 3.26 22.06 12.35
CA ILE A 689 3.21 23.00 13.47
C ILE A 689 4.43 22.73 14.36
N PRO A 690 5.31 23.70 14.61
CA PRO A 690 6.49 23.51 15.45
C PRO A 690 6.12 23.40 16.95
N THR A 691 5.27 22.50 17.32
CA THR A 691 5.07 22.15 18.72
C THR A 691 6.09 21.10 19.10
N ILE A 692 7.06 21.56 19.83
CA ILE A 692 8.16 20.85 20.45
C ILE A 692 7.65 19.62 21.18
N SER A 693 7.66 18.45 20.53
CA SER A 693 7.51 17.22 21.26
C SER A 693 8.80 17.01 22.05
N ASN A 694 8.68 17.08 23.37
CA ASN A 694 9.76 16.75 24.29
C ASN A 694 10.07 15.26 24.16
N THR A 695 10.94 14.88 23.23
CA THR A 695 11.64 13.60 23.33
C THR A 695 12.58 13.73 24.49
N GLY A 696 12.18 13.26 25.56
CA GLY A 696 12.86 12.88 26.69
C GLY A 696 13.76 13.72 27.44
N GLY A 697 14.01 14.15 28.32
CA GLY A 697 14.89 14.55 29.36
C GLY A 697 15.89 13.48 29.83
N GLY A 698 16.41 12.65 28.94
CA GLY A 698 17.56 11.78 29.23
C GLY A 698 18.84 12.61 29.36
N ALA A 699 19.82 12.11 30.10
CA ALA A 699 21.16 12.70 30.10
C ALA A 699 21.73 12.64 28.67
N THR A 700 21.48 11.54 27.96
CA THR A 700 21.88 11.35 26.58
C THR A 700 20.66 10.90 25.76
N ALA A 701 20.44 11.53 24.62
CA ALA A 701 19.43 11.13 23.65
C ALA A 701 20.11 10.85 22.29
N ILE A 702 19.86 9.70 21.75
CA ILE A 702 20.35 9.29 20.43
C ILE A 702 19.12 8.94 19.58
N GLY A 703 19.01 9.57 18.42
CA GLY A 703 17.89 9.35 17.51
C GLY A 703 18.40 9.15 16.08
N GLY A 704 17.68 8.34 15.30
CA GLY A 704 17.96 8.14 13.89
C GLY A 704 16.73 7.73 13.12
N SER A 705 16.64 8.17 11.87
CA SER A 705 15.63 7.71 10.93
C SER A 705 16.29 7.38 9.59
N VAL A 706 15.88 6.25 9.03
CA VAL A 706 16.36 5.79 7.73
C VAL A 706 15.14 5.52 6.85
N GLY A 707 15.05 6.21 5.73
CA GLY A 707 14.10 5.95 4.64
C GLY A 707 14.85 5.41 3.43
N VAL A 708 14.38 4.33 2.87
CA VAL A 708 14.82 3.80 1.57
C VAL A 708 13.59 3.51 0.76
N HIS A 709 13.48 4.17 -0.38
CA HIS A 709 12.30 4.08 -1.23
C HIS A 709 12.75 3.77 -2.64
N ASP A 710 12.21 2.70 -3.19
CA ASP A 710 12.38 2.28 -4.57
C ASP A 710 10.98 2.33 -5.23
N ALA A 711 10.87 3.10 -6.32
CA ALA A 711 9.60 3.31 -7.01
C ALA A 711 9.80 3.14 -8.52
N ASP A 712 9.35 1.99 -9.03
CA ASP A 712 9.41 1.67 -10.45
C ASP A 712 8.02 1.79 -11.08
N VAL A 713 7.88 2.70 -12.05
CA VAL A 713 6.61 2.94 -12.76
C VAL A 713 6.82 2.76 -14.26
N ASN A 714 6.20 1.74 -14.81
CA ASN A 714 6.47 1.34 -16.20
C ASN A 714 5.20 1.19 -17.01
N SER A 715 5.09 1.91 -18.11
CA SER A 715 4.09 1.69 -19.16
C SER A 715 4.75 1.29 -20.47
N LEU A 716 4.30 0.17 -21.04
CA LEU A 716 4.93 -0.43 -22.20
C LEU A 716 3.88 -0.84 -23.24
N VAL A 717 4.00 -0.32 -24.44
CA VAL A 717 3.27 -0.80 -25.63
C VAL A 717 4.28 -1.33 -26.64
N VAL A 718 4.26 -2.62 -26.90
CA VAL A 718 5.16 -3.26 -27.87
C VAL A 718 4.36 -3.91 -28.98
N VAL A 719 4.77 -3.67 -30.21
CA VAL A 719 4.21 -4.28 -31.42
C VAL A 719 5.33 -5.03 -32.15
N GLY A 720 5.17 -6.33 -32.29
CA GLY A 720 6.16 -7.23 -32.87
C GLY A 720 6.15 -7.30 -34.39
N GLU A 721 7.14 -8.00 -34.91
CA GLU A 721 7.41 -8.24 -36.36
C GLU A 721 6.16 -8.64 -37.13
N GLY A 722 5.91 -8.00 -38.28
CA GLY A 722 4.84 -8.36 -39.23
C GLY A 722 3.41 -8.19 -38.67
N ALA A 723 3.22 -7.57 -37.51
CA ALA A 723 1.89 -7.27 -37.01
C ALA A 723 1.16 -6.26 -37.93
N SER A 724 -0.16 -6.40 -38.04
CA SER A 724 -1.01 -5.53 -38.85
C SER A 724 -1.99 -4.75 -38.01
N LEU A 725 -1.89 -3.42 -38.04
CA LEU A 725 -2.78 -2.49 -37.36
C LEU A 725 -3.57 -1.66 -38.37
N VAL A 726 -4.91 -1.78 -38.38
CA VAL A 726 -5.77 -1.11 -39.35
C VAL A 726 -6.86 -0.32 -38.65
N GLY A 727 -7.02 0.97 -39.02
CA GLY A 727 -8.06 1.84 -38.49
C GLY A 727 -8.25 3.13 -39.28
N SER A 728 -9.23 3.96 -38.93
CA SER A 728 -9.31 5.34 -39.38
C SER A 728 -8.26 6.19 -38.66
N ASP A 729 -8.26 6.08 -37.37
CA ASP A 729 -7.28 6.64 -36.47
C ASP A 729 -6.65 5.47 -35.68
N VAL A 730 -5.34 5.38 -35.69
CA VAL A 730 -4.58 4.41 -34.93
C VAL A 730 -3.78 5.17 -33.88
N LYS A 731 -4.08 4.91 -32.60
CA LYS A 731 -3.39 5.52 -31.46
C LYS A 731 -2.68 4.44 -30.67
N LEU A 732 -1.40 4.66 -30.43
CA LEU A 732 -0.62 3.91 -29.44
C LEU A 732 -0.21 4.88 -28.33
N ALA A 733 -0.45 4.54 -27.07
CA ALA A 733 -0.13 5.42 -25.95
C ALA A 733 0.54 4.66 -24.81
N ALA A 734 1.58 5.24 -24.26
CA ALA A 734 2.20 4.81 -23.01
C ALA A 734 2.24 6.01 -22.06
N GLU A 735 1.67 5.88 -20.87
CA GLU A 735 1.49 7.01 -19.96
C GLU A 735 1.91 6.61 -18.54
N ASN A 736 2.86 7.35 -17.97
CA ASN A 736 3.23 7.28 -16.56
C ASN A 736 2.86 8.56 -15.84
N ASP A 737 2.27 8.41 -14.65
CA ASP A 737 2.02 9.49 -13.69
C ASP A 737 2.52 9.04 -12.31
N LEU A 738 3.68 9.54 -11.91
CA LEU A 738 4.30 9.25 -10.62
C LEU A 738 4.29 10.50 -9.74
N GLN A 739 3.67 10.38 -8.58
CA GLN A 739 3.72 11.39 -7.52
C GLN A 739 4.15 10.72 -6.21
N HIS A 740 5.43 10.75 -5.90
CA HIS A 740 5.98 10.16 -4.68
C HIS A 740 6.56 11.23 -3.76
N THR A 741 6.13 11.23 -2.49
CA THR A 741 6.66 12.12 -1.47
C THR A 741 7.22 11.34 -0.29
N ALA A 742 8.54 11.37 -0.12
CA ALA A 742 9.22 10.81 1.05
C ALA A 742 9.54 11.91 2.05
N ILE A 743 9.10 11.75 3.30
CA ILE A 743 9.35 12.71 4.36
C ILE A 743 10.02 12.02 5.54
N THR A 744 11.25 12.40 5.86
CA THR A 744 12.01 11.84 6.98
C THR A 744 12.23 12.89 8.06
N PHE A 745 11.64 12.64 9.23
CA PHE A 745 11.77 13.50 10.39
C PHE A 745 12.55 12.85 11.51
N GLY A 746 13.35 13.64 12.17
CA GLY A 746 13.98 13.20 13.38
C GLY A 746 14.35 14.36 14.30
N GLY A 747 14.61 14.00 15.53
CA GLY A 747 15.06 14.98 16.48
C GLY A 747 15.27 14.41 17.88
N GLY A 748 16.12 15.03 18.64
CA GLY A 748 16.44 14.65 20.01
C GLY A 748 16.47 15.85 20.96
N LYS A 749 15.93 15.66 22.16
CA LYS A 749 16.11 16.63 23.25
C LYS A 749 16.72 15.94 24.45
N ALA A 750 17.93 16.36 24.83
CA ALA A 750 18.68 15.78 25.93
C ALA A 750 19.05 16.82 26.97
N ALA A 751 19.23 16.41 28.24
CA ALA A 751 19.73 17.27 29.26
C ALA A 751 21.23 17.58 29.06
N ASN A 752 22.02 16.62 28.60
CA ASN A 752 23.45 16.76 28.40
C ASN A 752 23.87 16.60 26.95
N GLN A 753 23.59 15.45 26.34
CA GLN A 753 24.08 15.12 25.01
C GLN A 753 22.93 14.68 24.11
N GLY A 754 22.77 15.29 22.95
CA GLY A 754 21.83 14.90 21.91
C GLY A 754 22.57 14.62 20.60
N ILE A 755 22.36 13.45 20.05
CA ILE A 755 22.92 13.04 18.76
C ILE A 755 21.78 12.52 17.91
N THR A 756 21.64 13.05 16.69
CA THR A 756 20.63 12.60 15.75
C THR A 756 21.23 12.47 14.34
N GLY A 757 20.70 11.53 13.59
CA GLY A 757 21.06 11.32 12.19
C GLY A 757 19.87 10.89 11.37
N MET A 758 19.65 11.58 10.25
CA MET A 758 18.58 11.28 9.30
C MET A 758 19.19 10.95 7.95
N PHE A 759 18.70 9.89 7.36
CA PHE A 759 19.09 9.48 6.01
C PHE A 759 17.82 9.10 5.24
N ALA A 760 17.70 9.63 4.03
CA ALA A 760 16.69 9.16 3.09
C ALA A 760 17.34 8.98 1.72
N TYR A 761 17.15 7.80 1.17
CA TYR A 761 17.56 7.42 -0.17
C TYR A 761 16.31 7.07 -0.96
N MET A 762 16.22 7.65 -2.13
CA MET A 762 15.18 7.34 -3.07
C MET A 762 15.81 7.00 -4.41
N GLU A 763 15.47 5.83 -4.92
CA GLU A 763 15.85 5.36 -6.23
C GLU A 763 14.63 4.84 -6.99
N GLY A 764 14.80 4.55 -8.27
CA GLY A 764 13.82 3.92 -9.10
C GLY A 764 13.87 4.39 -10.54
N GLU A 765 12.94 3.87 -11.31
CA GLU A 765 12.82 4.24 -12.71
C GLU A 765 11.37 4.47 -13.15
N SER A 766 11.18 5.40 -14.09
CA SER A 766 9.92 5.63 -14.76
C SER A 766 10.10 5.49 -16.27
N ASN A 767 9.55 4.40 -16.81
CA ASN A 767 9.70 4.06 -18.22
C ASN A 767 8.35 4.14 -18.93
N SER A 768 8.18 5.09 -19.85
CA SER A 768 7.02 5.19 -20.73
C SER A 768 7.46 4.90 -22.16
N ILE A 769 7.17 3.69 -22.66
CA ILE A 769 7.78 3.18 -23.87
C ILE A 769 6.74 2.68 -24.87
N ILE A 770 6.81 3.17 -26.10
CA ILE A 770 6.13 2.61 -27.26
C ILE A 770 7.22 2.13 -28.22
N SER A 771 7.22 0.83 -28.50
CA SER A 771 8.14 0.20 -29.42
C SER A 771 7.36 -0.55 -30.50
N VAL A 772 7.42 -0.10 -31.72
CA VAL A 772 6.79 -0.75 -32.88
C VAL A 772 7.91 -1.25 -33.78
N ASP A 773 7.83 -2.52 -34.15
CA ASP A 773 8.78 -3.14 -35.06
C ASP A 773 8.72 -2.51 -36.47
N ASP A 774 9.86 -2.36 -37.12
CA ASP A 774 9.96 -1.73 -38.43
C ASP A 774 9.37 -2.59 -39.57
N GLU A 775 9.09 -3.87 -39.35
CA GLU A 775 8.36 -4.76 -40.25
C GLU A 775 6.84 -4.79 -40.03
N ALA A 776 6.34 -4.11 -38.97
CA ALA A 776 4.91 -3.98 -38.72
C ALA A 776 4.22 -3.16 -39.83
N SER A 777 3.00 -3.50 -40.17
CA SER A 777 2.17 -2.79 -41.14
C SER A 777 1.07 -1.98 -40.47
N ILE A 778 1.06 -0.64 -40.65
CA ILE A 778 0.06 0.24 -40.08
C ILE A 778 -0.71 0.98 -41.17
N ASN A 779 -2.04 0.82 -41.18
CA ASN A 779 -2.91 1.46 -42.16
C ASN A 779 -3.98 2.32 -41.47
N ALA A 780 -3.63 3.57 -41.21
CA ALA A 780 -4.52 4.58 -40.61
C ALA A 780 -5.08 5.49 -41.72
N ALA A 781 -6.41 5.50 -41.93
CA ALA A 781 -6.99 6.33 -42.99
C ALA A 781 -6.78 7.84 -42.74
N ASN A 782 -6.82 8.27 -41.47
CA ASN A 782 -6.63 9.67 -41.07
C ASN A 782 -5.29 9.86 -40.37
N LYS A 783 -5.11 9.26 -39.20
CA LYS A 783 -3.96 9.59 -38.34
C LYS A 783 -3.38 8.36 -37.68
N LEU A 784 -2.07 8.26 -37.68
CA LEU A 784 -1.28 7.45 -36.77
C LEU A 784 -0.67 8.35 -35.69
N ALA A 785 -0.87 8.01 -34.42
CA ALA A 785 -0.29 8.74 -33.30
C ALA A 785 0.37 7.76 -32.31
N LEU A 786 1.65 7.93 -32.08
CA LEU A 786 2.39 7.33 -30.97
C LEU A 786 2.64 8.44 -29.93
N ASN A 787 2.15 8.26 -28.72
CA ASN A 787 2.27 9.25 -27.64
C ASN A 787 2.84 8.59 -26.39
N ALA A 788 4.12 8.76 -26.14
CA ALA A 788 4.75 8.39 -24.88
C ALA A 788 4.79 9.62 -23.97
N ASN A 789 4.15 9.55 -22.82
CA ASN A 789 4.06 10.63 -21.85
C ASN A 789 4.57 10.14 -20.49
N ASN A 790 5.46 10.89 -19.88
CA ASN A 790 6.00 10.59 -18.57
C ASN A 790 5.94 11.85 -17.69
N ASP A 791 5.10 11.82 -16.65
CA ASP A 791 5.02 12.86 -15.63
C ASP A 791 5.53 12.29 -14.30
N THR A 792 6.70 12.79 -13.86
CA THR A 792 7.38 12.25 -12.68
C THR A 792 7.64 13.35 -11.66
N THR A 793 6.88 13.34 -10.57
CA THR A 793 7.05 14.26 -9.46
C THR A 793 7.51 13.54 -8.21
N ILE A 794 8.73 13.87 -7.76
CA ILE A 794 9.36 13.26 -6.59
C ILE A 794 9.77 14.33 -5.60
N SER A 795 9.43 14.14 -4.33
CA SER A 795 9.83 15.00 -3.23
C SER A 795 10.48 14.19 -2.11
N ASN A 796 11.76 14.39 -1.87
CA ASN A 796 12.49 13.79 -0.75
C ASN A 796 12.84 14.88 0.29
N ILE A 797 12.14 14.88 1.43
CA ILE A 797 12.18 15.95 2.41
C ILE A 797 12.71 15.42 3.75
N ILE A 798 13.80 16.00 4.25
CA ILE A 798 14.44 15.55 5.48
C ILE A 798 14.60 16.71 6.45
N PHE A 799 14.11 16.51 7.68
CA PHE A 799 14.26 17.44 8.76
C PHE A 799 14.86 16.81 10.01
N ASP A 800 15.97 17.33 10.49
CA ASP A 800 16.56 17.00 11.78
C ASP A 800 16.51 18.18 12.74
N ARG A 801 16.04 17.94 13.98
CA ARG A 801 16.04 18.95 15.05
C ARG A 801 16.58 18.38 16.35
N THR A 802 17.79 18.76 16.71
CA THR A 802 18.46 18.31 17.94
C THR A 802 18.65 19.44 18.94
N SER A 803 18.37 19.16 20.21
CA SER A 803 18.57 20.12 21.30
C SER A 803 19.17 19.44 22.52
N ALA A 804 20.26 19.97 23.04
CA ALA A 804 20.89 19.44 24.26
C ALA A 804 21.48 20.53 25.16
N GLY A 805 21.72 20.18 26.44
CA GLY A 805 22.30 21.09 27.40
C GLY A 805 23.76 21.41 27.15
N ASN A 806 24.53 20.42 26.78
CA ASN A 806 26.00 20.53 26.61
C ASN A 806 26.42 20.29 25.16
N THR A 807 26.12 19.14 24.61
CA THR A 807 26.51 18.75 23.26
C THR A 807 25.27 18.36 22.45
N ALA A 808 25.08 19.01 21.33
CA ALA A 808 24.04 18.68 20.37
C ALA A 808 24.67 18.51 18.98
N VAL A 809 24.46 17.37 18.36
CA VAL A 809 24.93 17.05 17.00
C VAL A 809 23.75 16.53 16.19
N GLY A 810 23.55 17.06 15.01
CA GLY A 810 22.51 16.63 14.10
C GLY A 810 23.01 16.57 12.65
N ALA A 811 22.60 15.54 11.94
CA ALA A 811 22.92 15.39 10.52
C ALA A 811 21.70 14.92 9.73
N SER A 812 21.52 15.47 8.54
CA SER A 812 20.51 15.04 7.59
C SER A 812 21.13 14.86 6.20
N ILE A 813 20.87 13.72 5.57
CA ILE A 813 21.37 13.40 4.24
C ILE A 813 20.22 12.85 3.41
N GLY A 814 19.92 13.54 2.30
CA GLY A 814 18.93 13.11 1.30
C GLY A 814 19.61 12.83 -0.03
N VAL A 815 19.26 11.73 -0.61
CA VAL A 815 19.72 11.34 -1.94
C VAL A 815 18.51 10.94 -2.78
N VAL A 816 18.45 11.45 -4.00
CA VAL A 816 17.51 11.00 -5.03
C VAL A 816 18.35 10.59 -6.24
N ASP A 817 18.21 9.35 -6.66
CA ASP A 817 18.81 8.79 -7.86
C ASP A 817 17.70 8.17 -8.71
N TYR A 818 17.28 8.88 -9.75
CA TYR A 818 16.10 8.48 -10.48
C TYR A 818 16.31 8.50 -11.99
N LYS A 819 15.81 7.45 -12.66
CA LYS A 819 15.92 7.30 -14.10
C LYS A 819 14.55 7.50 -14.76
N VAL A 820 14.49 8.37 -15.79
CA VAL A 820 13.25 8.66 -16.53
C VAL A 820 13.48 8.39 -18.01
N ASN A 821 12.85 7.33 -18.54
CA ASN A 821 12.90 7.04 -19.97
C ASN A 821 11.52 7.23 -20.58
N ASN A 822 11.48 7.96 -21.68
CA ASN A 822 10.24 8.24 -22.38
C ASN A 822 10.46 8.13 -23.89
N ILE A 823 10.03 7.02 -24.47
CA ILE A 823 10.43 6.66 -25.82
C ILE A 823 9.20 6.29 -26.66
N ALA A 824 9.03 6.96 -27.78
CA ALA A 824 8.07 6.58 -28.82
C ALA A 824 8.84 6.24 -30.08
N ALA A 825 8.83 4.97 -30.50
CA ALA A 825 9.68 4.52 -31.57
C ALA A 825 8.98 3.57 -32.55
N ILE A 826 9.29 3.70 -33.82
CA ILE A 826 9.07 2.70 -34.86
C ILE A 826 10.47 2.37 -35.42
N VAL A 827 11.00 1.23 -35.02
CA VAL A 827 12.39 0.81 -35.26
C VAL A 827 12.46 -0.71 -35.24
N ASP A 828 13.56 -1.28 -35.70
CA ASP A 828 13.85 -2.70 -35.48
C ASP A 828 13.94 -2.97 -33.97
N ASN A 829 12.95 -3.66 -33.40
CA ASN A 829 12.84 -3.93 -31.96
C ASN A 829 13.00 -5.41 -31.59
N ASP A 830 13.42 -6.24 -32.55
CA ASP A 830 13.61 -7.65 -32.26
C ASP A 830 14.92 -7.95 -31.50
N SER A 831 15.12 -9.20 -31.11
CA SER A 831 16.29 -9.61 -30.31
C SER A 831 17.63 -9.44 -30.99
N ASP A 832 17.68 -9.19 -32.31
CA ASP A 832 18.88 -8.96 -33.11
C ASP A 832 19.25 -7.48 -33.23
N ALA A 833 18.34 -6.55 -32.94
CA ALA A 833 18.54 -5.11 -32.98
C ALA A 833 19.71 -4.59 -32.10
N ILE A 834 20.22 -5.41 -31.19
CA ILE A 834 21.47 -5.15 -30.44
C ILE A 834 22.68 -4.94 -31.37
N ARG A 835 22.55 -5.32 -32.63
CA ARG A 835 23.58 -5.11 -33.65
C ARG A 835 23.43 -3.80 -34.42
N ASP A 836 22.37 -3.06 -34.22
CA ASP A 836 22.21 -1.76 -34.85
C ASP A 836 23.40 -0.83 -34.53
N GLU A 837 23.72 0.05 -35.45
CA GLU A 837 24.75 1.08 -35.26
C GLU A 837 24.18 2.26 -34.44
N ASN A 838 22.85 2.34 -34.28
CA ASN A 838 22.17 3.38 -33.54
C ASN A 838 22.14 3.06 -32.04
N GLU A 839 22.83 3.82 -31.21
CA GLU A 839 22.90 3.61 -29.78
C GLU A 839 21.54 3.82 -29.09
N GLU A 840 20.70 4.73 -29.58
CA GLU A 840 19.35 4.96 -29.04
C GLU A 840 18.43 3.76 -29.24
N VAL A 841 18.53 3.08 -30.40
CA VAL A 841 17.78 1.85 -30.69
C VAL A 841 18.25 0.71 -29.78
N LYS A 842 19.56 0.57 -29.60
CA LYS A 842 20.10 -0.45 -28.67
C LYS A 842 19.64 -0.25 -27.26
N GLU A 843 19.62 0.99 -26.78
CA GLU A 843 19.14 1.31 -25.45
C GLU A 843 17.66 1.02 -25.30
N LEU A 844 16.83 1.40 -26.29
CA LEU A 844 15.42 1.07 -26.34
C LEU A 844 15.17 -0.44 -26.25
N VAL A 845 15.86 -1.22 -27.10
CA VAL A 845 15.70 -2.69 -27.12
C VAL A 845 16.13 -3.30 -25.79
N ASN A 846 17.18 -2.79 -25.16
CA ASN A 846 17.59 -3.24 -23.84
C ASN A 846 16.55 -2.89 -22.77
N LEU A 847 15.97 -1.69 -22.80
CA LEU A 847 14.92 -1.28 -21.89
C LEU A 847 13.67 -2.16 -22.03
N VAL A 848 13.20 -2.40 -23.25
CA VAL A 848 12.09 -3.32 -23.54
C VAL A 848 12.42 -4.73 -23.06
N ASN A 849 13.60 -5.25 -23.38
CA ASN A 849 14.02 -6.58 -22.98
C ASN A 849 14.13 -6.75 -21.45
N ASN A 850 14.45 -5.71 -20.70
CA ASN A 850 14.51 -5.78 -19.23
C ASN A 850 13.13 -5.85 -18.60
N GLN A 851 12.09 -5.35 -19.28
CA GLN A 851 10.72 -5.32 -18.77
C GLN A 851 9.90 -6.55 -19.18
N LEU A 852 10.38 -7.37 -20.10
CA LEU A 852 9.69 -8.53 -20.62
C LEU A 852 10.30 -9.85 -20.12
N SER A 853 9.46 -10.81 -19.79
CA SER A 853 9.87 -12.19 -19.54
C SER A 853 10.39 -12.87 -20.82
N ALA A 854 11.05 -14.01 -20.70
CA ALA A 854 11.53 -14.77 -21.85
C ALA A 854 10.38 -15.26 -22.74
N GLU A 855 9.22 -15.55 -22.17
CA GLU A 855 8.01 -15.99 -22.87
C GLU A 855 7.40 -14.85 -23.68
N GLU A 856 7.37 -13.65 -23.13
CA GLU A 856 6.87 -12.45 -23.78
C GLU A 856 7.78 -12.00 -24.92
N LYS A 857 9.10 -12.03 -24.72
CA LYS A 857 10.08 -11.78 -25.78
C LYS A 857 9.88 -12.72 -26.97
N ALA A 858 9.58 -13.99 -26.71
CA ALA A 858 9.32 -14.96 -27.75
C ALA A 858 8.06 -14.63 -28.60
N GLN A 859 7.15 -13.80 -28.09
CA GLN A 859 5.97 -13.35 -28.86
C GLN A 859 6.30 -12.28 -29.89
N LEU A 860 7.39 -11.51 -29.72
CA LEU A 860 7.71 -10.37 -30.58
C LEU A 860 8.34 -10.76 -31.92
N GLY A 861 9.01 -11.86 -31.98
CA GLY A 861 9.74 -12.34 -33.16
C GLY A 861 11.23 -12.56 -32.87
N THR A 862 11.88 -13.30 -33.75
CA THR A 862 13.32 -13.48 -33.74
C THR A 862 13.81 -13.43 -35.22
N LYS A 863 14.59 -12.43 -35.58
CA LYS A 863 15.29 -12.48 -36.87
C LYS A 863 16.27 -13.63 -36.85
N ALA A 864 16.02 -14.61 -37.70
CA ALA A 864 16.83 -15.81 -37.73
C ALA A 864 18.17 -15.61 -38.50
N THR A 865 18.29 -14.62 -39.35
CA THR A 865 19.53 -14.39 -40.15
C THR A 865 19.54 -12.99 -40.80
N VAL A 866 20.76 -12.48 -41.07
CA VAL A 866 21.07 -11.26 -41.87
C VAL A 866 20.46 -11.28 -43.29
N ALA A 867 19.92 -12.41 -43.76
CA ALA A 867 19.28 -12.54 -45.05
C ALA A 867 17.82 -12.04 -45.07
N ASP A 868 17.19 -11.82 -43.90
CA ASP A 868 15.82 -11.34 -43.78
C ASP A 868 15.73 -9.83 -43.94
N GLU A 869 16.81 -9.05 -43.70
CA GLU A 869 16.91 -7.61 -43.99
C GLU A 869 16.53 -7.18 -45.41
N ALA A 870 16.48 -8.13 -46.34
CA ALA A 870 16.16 -7.87 -47.72
C ALA A 870 14.67 -7.98 -48.07
N ASN A 871 13.79 -8.43 -47.15
CA ASN A 871 12.46 -8.90 -47.55
C ASN A 871 11.26 -8.07 -47.11
N GLY A 872 11.40 -7.04 -46.30
CA GLY A 872 10.19 -6.27 -46.00
C GLY A 872 10.35 -5.16 -45.00
N LYS A 873 10.56 -3.99 -45.45
CA LYS A 873 10.27 -2.79 -44.61
C LYS A 873 8.76 -2.75 -44.36
N GLY A 874 8.39 -2.56 -43.12
CA GLY A 874 7.02 -2.30 -42.75
C GLY A 874 6.47 -1.08 -43.50
N LYS A 875 5.18 -1.05 -43.62
CA LYS A 875 4.51 0.00 -44.41
C LYS A 875 3.53 0.77 -43.57
N ILE A 876 3.76 2.06 -43.43
CA ILE A 876 2.84 3.00 -42.79
C ILE A 876 2.06 3.76 -43.88
N THR A 877 0.73 3.65 -43.86
CA THR A 877 -0.13 4.47 -44.72
C THR A 877 -1.03 5.32 -43.82
N ALA A 878 -0.86 6.65 -43.82
CA ALA A 878 -1.66 7.57 -43.01
C ALA A 878 -1.62 8.98 -43.61
N ASN A 879 -2.69 9.79 -43.41
CA ASN A 879 -2.63 11.21 -43.80
C ASN A 879 -1.74 12.03 -42.86
N ALA A 880 -1.76 11.70 -41.58
CA ALA A 880 -0.84 12.28 -40.57
C ALA A 880 -0.15 11.20 -39.77
N VAL A 881 1.15 11.32 -39.59
CA VAL A 881 1.96 10.46 -38.71
C VAL A 881 2.57 11.34 -37.62
N GLU A 882 2.25 11.06 -36.38
CA GLU A 882 2.83 11.75 -35.24
C GLU A 882 3.50 10.76 -34.29
N VAL A 883 4.79 10.99 -34.01
CA VAL A 883 5.57 10.25 -33.04
C VAL A 883 6.05 11.25 -31.98
N ASN A 884 5.49 11.17 -30.79
CA ASN A 884 5.69 12.15 -29.74
C ASN A 884 6.19 11.47 -28.47
N ALA A 885 7.26 12.01 -27.89
CA ALA A 885 7.71 11.69 -26.54
C ALA A 885 7.74 12.98 -25.71
N LYS A 886 7.03 12.99 -24.58
CA LYS A 886 6.97 14.17 -23.72
C LYS A 886 7.22 13.78 -22.27
N THR A 887 8.32 14.26 -21.73
CA THR A 887 8.68 14.14 -20.31
C THR A 887 8.35 15.44 -19.58
N SER A 888 7.80 15.34 -18.39
CA SER A 888 7.53 16.44 -17.47
C SER A 888 7.68 15.99 -16.02
N GLY A 889 7.72 16.93 -15.10
CA GLY A 889 7.72 16.66 -13.67
C GLY A 889 8.76 17.44 -12.89
N ILE A 890 8.80 17.18 -11.58
CA ILE A 890 9.65 17.90 -10.64
C ILE A 890 10.32 16.93 -9.67
N ILE A 891 11.65 16.93 -9.64
CA ILE A 891 12.40 16.18 -8.65
C ILE A 891 13.01 17.16 -7.63
N THR A 892 12.57 17.03 -6.37
CA THR A 892 12.99 17.95 -5.30
C THR A 892 13.58 17.21 -4.11
N GLY A 893 14.80 17.55 -3.75
CA GLY A 893 15.43 17.12 -2.50
C GLY A 893 15.58 18.30 -1.52
N VAL A 894 15.06 18.13 -0.31
CA VAL A 894 15.18 19.10 0.77
C VAL A 894 15.81 18.45 2.00
N SER A 895 16.93 18.96 2.46
CA SER A 895 17.61 18.44 3.66
C SER A 895 17.93 19.58 4.63
N VAL A 896 17.39 19.53 5.83
CA VAL A 896 17.58 20.57 6.84
C VAL A 896 17.97 19.99 8.19
N ALA A 897 19.09 20.50 8.76
CA ALA A 897 19.53 20.12 10.09
C ALA A 897 19.55 21.35 11.02
N GLY A 898 18.78 21.30 12.09
CA GLY A 898 18.71 22.34 13.12
C GLY A 898 19.22 21.86 14.48
N VAL A 899 20.27 22.46 15.01
CA VAL A 899 20.88 22.04 16.27
C VAL A 899 20.94 23.18 17.27
N THR A 900 20.58 22.92 18.52
CA THR A 900 20.65 23.90 19.59
C THR A 900 21.37 23.34 20.82
N ALA A 901 22.49 23.90 21.20
CA ALA A 901 23.17 23.62 22.46
C ALA A 901 22.91 24.71 23.49
N GLY A 902 22.77 24.36 24.75
CA GLY A 902 22.51 25.28 25.83
C GLY A 902 21.09 25.17 26.40
N ALA A 903 20.90 24.28 27.36
CA ALA A 903 19.67 24.23 28.14
C ALA A 903 19.66 25.31 29.24
N SER A 904 18.48 25.84 29.49
CA SER A 904 18.24 26.62 30.69
C SER A 904 18.32 25.70 31.93
N GLN A 905 19.47 25.60 32.53
CA GLN A 905 19.57 25.00 33.88
C GLN A 905 19.01 25.99 34.89
N PRO A 906 18.13 25.59 35.81
CA PRO A 906 17.80 26.43 36.95
C PRO A 906 19.00 26.52 37.88
N ASN A 907 19.21 27.72 38.36
CA ASN A 907 20.29 28.19 39.18
C ASN A 907 20.75 27.22 40.28
N ASN A 908 21.93 26.60 40.10
CA ASN A 908 22.74 26.17 41.21
C ASN A 908 24.03 26.99 41.19
N ARG A 909 24.17 27.86 42.18
CA ARG A 909 25.39 28.64 42.38
C ARG A 909 26.57 27.69 42.58
N GLY A 910 27.55 27.75 41.69
CA GLY A 910 28.86 27.15 41.94
C GLY A 910 29.33 25.97 41.07
N THR A 911 28.59 25.48 40.09
CA THR A 911 29.08 24.45 39.18
C THR A 911 29.72 25.03 37.90
N LYS A 912 30.89 24.53 37.55
CA LYS A 912 31.55 24.87 36.26
C LYS A 912 30.62 24.56 35.13
N ILE A 913 30.41 25.51 34.21
CA ILE A 913 29.64 25.30 33.00
C ILE A 913 30.44 24.33 32.12
N PRO A 914 29.91 23.18 31.78
CA PRO A 914 30.59 22.26 30.85
C PRO A 914 30.70 22.86 29.47
N ALA A 915 31.62 22.33 28.64
CA ALA A 915 31.76 22.75 27.27
C ALA A 915 30.41 22.63 26.49
N GLN A 916 30.08 23.64 25.72
CA GLN A 916 28.88 23.62 24.90
C GLN A 916 29.29 23.49 23.41
N ILE A 917 28.84 22.42 22.77
CA ILE A 917 29.13 22.14 21.37
C ILE A 917 27.81 21.98 20.63
N ALA A 918 27.63 22.71 19.53
CA ALA A 918 26.52 22.49 18.60
C ALA A 918 27.09 22.24 17.20
N GLY A 919 26.74 21.11 16.62
CA GLY A 919 27.14 20.75 15.26
C GLY A 919 25.93 20.37 14.41
N ALA A 920 25.73 21.03 13.28
CA ALA A 920 24.69 20.69 12.31
C ALA A 920 25.30 20.45 10.92
N GLY A 921 24.87 19.39 10.27
CA GLY A 921 25.27 19.09 8.91
C GLY A 921 24.06 18.67 8.06
N SER A 922 23.97 19.16 6.83
CA SER A 922 22.98 18.67 5.90
C SER A 922 23.53 18.50 4.49
N ALA A 923 23.04 17.48 3.78
CA ALA A 923 23.34 17.28 2.38
C ALA A 923 22.07 16.86 1.62
N SER A 924 21.88 17.46 0.44
CA SER A 924 20.87 17.04 -0.53
C SER A 924 21.58 16.79 -1.85
N VAL A 925 21.47 15.57 -2.35
CA VAL A 925 22.06 15.12 -3.60
C VAL A 925 20.95 14.56 -4.47
N ASN A 926 20.78 15.12 -5.66
CA ASN A 926 19.82 14.61 -6.62
C ASN A 926 20.52 14.32 -7.94
N GLU A 927 20.25 13.17 -8.48
CA GLU A 927 20.64 12.77 -9.82
C GLU A 927 19.39 12.38 -10.60
N ILE A 928 19.23 12.89 -11.81
CA ILE A 928 18.25 12.46 -12.78
C ILE A 928 18.97 12.05 -14.04
N SER A 929 18.63 10.88 -14.55
CA SER A 929 19.18 10.37 -15.80
C SER A 929 18.07 9.80 -16.69
N GLY A 930 18.34 9.56 -17.96
CA GLY A 930 17.43 8.90 -18.88
C GLY A 930 17.29 9.58 -20.22
N ASN A 931 16.39 9.05 -21.05
CA ASN A 931 16.21 9.46 -22.43
C ASN A 931 14.76 9.84 -22.73
N THR A 932 14.58 10.95 -23.44
CA THR A 932 13.31 11.32 -24.09
C THR A 932 13.49 11.24 -25.60
N ALA A 933 12.99 10.17 -26.23
CA ALA A 933 13.26 9.91 -27.63
C ALA A 933 12.01 9.66 -28.47
N ALA A 934 11.94 10.29 -29.64
CA ALA A 934 10.98 10.02 -30.67
C ALA A 934 11.72 9.56 -31.95
N LEU A 935 11.54 8.30 -32.33
CA LEU A 935 12.31 7.67 -33.38
C LEU A 935 11.40 7.10 -34.50
N LEU A 936 11.77 7.33 -35.74
CA LEU A 936 11.13 6.74 -36.92
C LEU A 936 12.23 6.29 -37.87
N GLU A 937 12.48 5.00 -37.95
CA GLU A 937 13.59 4.41 -38.68
C GLU A 937 13.16 3.11 -39.39
N GLY A 938 13.73 2.82 -40.53
CA GLY A 938 13.56 1.54 -41.23
C GLY A 938 12.24 1.34 -41.99
N VAL A 939 11.26 2.22 -41.91
CA VAL A 939 9.90 2.04 -42.46
C VAL A 939 9.60 2.86 -43.72
N GLU A 940 8.68 2.39 -44.55
CA GLU A 940 8.12 3.14 -45.66
C GLU A 940 6.87 3.89 -45.23
N VAL A 941 6.90 5.22 -45.23
CA VAL A 941 5.74 6.07 -44.91
C VAL A 941 5.12 6.63 -46.16
N THR A 942 3.82 6.34 -46.37
CA THR A 942 3.02 6.88 -47.48
C THR A 942 1.88 7.72 -46.94
N THR A 943 1.84 9.02 -47.32
CA THR A 943 0.69 9.88 -47.04
C THR A 943 -0.31 9.86 -48.18
N ALA A 944 -1.59 9.61 -47.87
CA ALA A 944 -2.64 9.44 -48.87
C ALA A 944 -3.15 10.76 -49.45
N SER A 945 -2.81 11.92 -48.84
CA SER A 945 -3.30 13.27 -49.19
C SER A 945 -2.12 14.20 -49.46
N THR A 946 -2.36 15.23 -50.29
CA THR A 946 -1.39 16.29 -50.57
C THR A 946 -1.07 17.17 -49.34
N ASP A 947 -1.94 17.15 -48.33
CA ASP A 947 -1.75 17.86 -47.07
C ASP A 947 -1.25 16.95 -45.96
N GLY A 948 -0.81 15.73 -46.33
CA GLY A 948 -0.28 14.76 -45.39
C GLY A 948 1.07 15.19 -44.82
N TYR A 949 1.33 14.83 -43.56
CA TYR A 949 2.57 15.18 -42.85
C TYR A 949 3.09 14.07 -41.93
N VAL A 950 4.36 14.14 -41.67
CA VAL A 950 5.06 13.35 -40.65
C VAL A 950 5.65 14.33 -39.64
N LYS A 951 5.33 14.11 -38.37
CA LYS A 951 5.85 14.90 -37.25
C LYS A 951 6.50 13.94 -36.22
N VAL A 952 7.77 14.16 -35.94
CA VAL A 952 8.49 13.48 -34.86
C VAL A 952 8.94 14.54 -33.86
N SER A 953 8.57 14.39 -32.59
CA SER A 953 8.89 15.39 -31.58
C SER A 953 9.22 14.74 -30.23
N ALA A 954 10.29 15.21 -29.61
CA ALA A 954 10.68 14.88 -28.26
C ALA A 954 10.81 16.17 -27.44
N SER A 955 10.32 16.18 -26.22
CA SER A 955 10.50 17.32 -25.29
C SER A 955 10.63 16.82 -23.86
N ASP A 956 11.52 17.45 -23.13
CA ASP A 956 11.74 17.25 -21.70
C ASP A 956 11.62 18.60 -20.98
N ASP A 957 10.56 18.73 -20.18
CA ASP A 957 10.26 19.92 -19.38
C ASP A 957 10.52 19.65 -17.87
N SER A 958 11.32 18.63 -17.54
CA SER A 958 11.61 18.22 -16.16
C SER A 958 12.40 19.29 -15.39
N MET A 959 12.14 19.41 -14.11
CA MET A 959 12.84 20.29 -13.20
C MET A 959 13.48 19.51 -12.04
N ILE A 960 14.71 19.89 -11.67
CA ILE A 960 15.41 19.31 -10.54
C ILE A 960 15.86 20.39 -9.55
N GLY A 961 15.61 20.15 -8.25
CA GLY A 961 15.98 21.09 -7.20
C GLY A 961 16.58 20.41 -5.96
N ALA A 962 17.78 20.81 -5.56
CA ALA A 962 18.35 20.42 -4.28
C ALA A 962 18.43 21.60 -3.33
N TYR A 963 17.90 21.44 -2.14
CA TYR A 963 17.91 22.45 -1.09
C TYR A 963 18.54 21.87 0.18
N SER A 964 19.55 22.53 0.70
CA SER A 964 20.22 22.08 1.91
C SER A 964 20.41 23.21 2.90
N GLY A 965 20.07 22.99 4.17
CA GLY A 965 20.18 23.99 5.21
C GLY A 965 20.70 23.43 6.53
N ALA A 966 21.71 24.07 7.13
CA ALA A 966 22.21 23.67 8.43
C ALA A 966 22.27 24.88 9.37
N ALA A 967 21.73 24.75 10.59
CA ALA A 967 21.76 25.79 11.60
C ALA A 967 22.21 25.22 12.95
N ALA A 968 23.34 25.72 13.45
CA ALA A 968 23.82 25.38 14.79
C ALA A 968 23.73 26.63 15.69
N LEU A 969 22.91 26.54 16.73
CA LEU A 969 22.62 27.65 17.61
C LEU A 969 23.09 27.37 19.04
N LYS A 970 23.63 28.35 19.68
CA LYS A 970 23.95 28.34 21.11
C LYS A 970 22.97 29.21 21.85
N LYS A 971 22.30 28.66 22.86
CA LYS A 971 21.43 29.44 23.74
C LYS A 971 22.23 30.05 24.91
N LYS A 972 22.35 31.35 24.95
CA LYS A 972 23.10 32.07 25.98
C LYS A 972 22.33 31.99 27.34
N GLY A 973 22.91 31.30 28.32
CA GLY A 973 22.38 31.29 29.67
C GLY A 973 22.51 32.70 30.34
N ARG A 974 21.63 33.05 31.26
CA ARG A 974 21.53 34.40 31.83
C ARG A 974 22.72 34.88 32.70
N GLN A 975 23.72 34.04 32.95
CA GLN A 975 24.99 34.44 33.57
C GLN A 975 26.13 33.63 32.98
N ALA A 976 26.89 34.23 32.09
CA ALA A 976 28.19 33.73 31.66
C ALA A 976 29.24 34.18 32.69
N SER A 977 29.59 33.31 33.64
CA SER A 977 30.85 33.44 34.34
C SER A 977 31.96 32.89 33.47
N SER A 978 33.00 33.61 33.30
CA SER A 978 34.18 33.39 32.50
C SER A 978 34.76 31.98 32.64
N GLY A 979 34.90 31.22 31.54
CA GLY A 979 35.81 30.07 31.47
C GLY A 979 35.34 28.79 30.77
N GLY A 980 34.18 28.73 30.04
CA GLY A 980 33.76 27.55 29.31
C GLY A 980 34.08 27.62 27.81
N PHE A 981 34.63 26.56 27.25
CA PHE A 981 34.79 26.39 25.80
C PHE A 981 33.41 26.28 25.15
N SER A 982 33.19 26.93 24.04
CA SER A 982 31.96 26.75 23.26
C SER A 982 32.28 26.81 21.76
N ALA A 983 31.75 25.84 21.03
CA ALA A 983 31.88 25.79 19.57
C ALA A 983 30.53 25.59 18.91
N THR A 984 30.32 26.25 17.79
CA THR A 984 29.19 26.01 16.89
C THR A 984 29.72 25.80 15.48
N LEU A 985 29.29 24.73 14.83
CA LEU A 985 29.63 24.40 13.47
C LEU A 985 28.38 24.04 12.70
N ALA A 986 28.18 24.65 11.54
CA ALA A 986 27.10 24.27 10.62
C ALA A 986 27.65 24.21 9.20
N GLY A 987 27.24 23.22 8.43
CA GLY A 987 27.60 23.03 7.04
C GLY A 987 26.46 22.41 6.27
N ALA A 988 26.23 22.93 5.06
CA ALA A 988 25.20 22.42 4.16
C ALA A 988 25.79 22.24 2.74
N VAL A 989 25.38 21.19 2.06
CA VAL A 989 25.76 20.87 0.68
C VAL A 989 24.49 20.54 -0.11
N ALA A 990 24.33 21.16 -1.26
CA ALA A 990 23.28 20.80 -2.22
C ALA A 990 23.95 20.53 -3.58
N TYR A 991 23.59 19.41 -4.19
CA TYR A 991 24.15 18.98 -5.47
C TYR A 991 23.02 18.44 -6.35
N ASN A 992 23.00 18.88 -7.61
CA ASN A 992 22.12 18.33 -8.64
C ASN A 992 22.96 17.90 -9.83
N GLU A 993 22.64 16.74 -10.36
CA GLU A 993 23.18 16.23 -11.61
C GLU A 993 22.04 15.88 -12.57
N VAL A 994 22.13 16.31 -13.81
CA VAL A 994 21.17 16.00 -14.88
C VAL A 994 21.94 15.36 -16.03
N LYS A 995 21.52 14.15 -16.39
CA LYS A 995 22.09 13.34 -17.48
C LYS A 995 20.96 12.85 -18.38
N THR A 996 20.22 13.77 -18.97
CA THR A 996 19.10 13.44 -19.86
C THR A 996 19.44 13.78 -21.29
N ASP A 997 19.10 12.88 -22.21
CA ASP A 997 19.20 13.08 -23.63
C ASP A 997 17.82 13.27 -24.25
N VAL A 998 17.70 14.20 -25.22
CA VAL A 998 16.44 14.46 -25.92
C VAL A 998 16.67 14.32 -27.42
N THR A 999 16.05 13.31 -28.02
CA THR A 999 16.29 12.95 -29.42
C THR A 999 14.96 12.88 -30.20
N ALA A 1000 14.89 13.58 -31.35
CA ALA A 1000 13.83 13.39 -32.32
C ALA A 1000 14.46 13.08 -33.68
N GLN A 1001 14.23 11.89 -34.22
CA GLN A 1001 14.98 11.39 -35.36
C GLN A 1001 14.10 10.69 -36.40
N ILE A 1002 14.38 10.94 -37.67
CA ILE A 1002 13.83 10.20 -38.83
C ILE A 1002 15.02 9.71 -39.65
N LYS A 1003 15.12 8.40 -39.89
CA LYS A 1003 16.14 7.77 -40.71
C LYS A 1003 15.58 6.90 -41.83
#